data_e0b8eaa208b2df15f648c155c0614953
#
_entry.id   e0b8eaa208b2df15f648c155c0614953
#
_cell.length_a   1.000
_cell.length_b   1.000
_cell.length_c   1.000
_cell.angle_alpha   90.00
_cell.angle_beta   90.00
_cell.angle_gamma   90.00
#
_symmetry.space_group_name_H-M   'P 1'
#
loop_
_entity.id
_entity.type
_entity.pdbx_description
1 polymer ?
#
loop_
_entity_poly.entity_id
_entity_poly.type
_entity_poly.pdbx_seq_one_letter_code
_entity_poly.pdbx_strand_id
1 'polypeptide(L)'
;MATGATLSSGFFLLPGLAAAQAGGAIPLAYLLAGLLLLPGILSMAELSTAMPRAGGIYYFLDRSMGQRVGAIGGFGTWTTLTLKSAFALVGLGAYLQVYFPDAPAGPIAFAFASGFGAINLFGAKKTSSIQLVLTVVLLAMLGWLIGTGVTAVDPGAFEGAFELGASPFFATVGLVIVSYMGLTHVASVSEEVRNPDRNLALGMLLAFVTVLLVYVLGTWAMVGAIGVEALSADGGNLAPAAAMARAVSGSTGEAVMTVAAILAFTSVGNAGVLSASRYPLAMSRDHVLPAALRRISRWGTPWVAVLATVGLIVLWLLLFDPSSIAKLASAFQLIMFALACLAVIVMRESGLAPYDPGFRAPLYPWVQIIGIVIPFPLIVEMGWLATLLSVAFVAFGLLWYTLYTRDHVRREGAIYHVFERLGQQRNEGLEGELLQILKEKGVRDADPFEQLMASSAVLDYQDAVRFSELVDRASRVLSEQLGLDADSLAQGFFEDSGSGLTPVSQGVVLEHLRLDSIPGHRMVLARVHGGIEIDVGEPDVPPADDEPIQAAFFLASPEPDSGRHLRILAQIAGRVDDESFLTEWLEAEDNLELREVMLRDERMLVVEVLPEGASSALAGITIRDMSLPESTLAAMIRRRGQLVVPHDDTVIEQGDRLTILGSPRDIIDLRHRYDVHATTVPRWWRGRRRSAEVGEVRRGNSR
;
A
#
# COMPACT_ATOMS: atom_id res chain seq x y z
N MET A 1 -7.10 -12.65 4.36
CA MET A 1 -7.64 -11.46 3.66
C MET A 1 -7.79 -11.71 2.15
N ALA A 2 -6.72 -11.99 1.37
CA ALA A 2 -6.82 -12.22 -0.08
C ALA A 2 -7.88 -13.26 -0.46
N THR A 3 -7.85 -14.44 0.16
CA THR A 3 -8.80 -15.52 -0.09
C THR A 3 -10.24 -15.09 0.17
N GLY A 4 -10.52 -14.45 1.31
CA GLY A 4 -11.87 -14.00 1.66
C GLY A 4 -12.40 -12.89 0.73
N ALA A 5 -11.53 -12.00 0.27
CA ALA A 5 -11.89 -10.96 -0.70
C ALA A 5 -12.13 -11.53 -2.12
N THR A 6 -11.65 -12.74 -2.39
CA THR A 6 -11.75 -13.39 -3.70
C THR A 6 -12.95 -14.34 -3.78
N LEU A 7 -13.13 -15.18 -2.75
CA LEU A 7 -14.19 -16.19 -2.70
C LEU A 7 -15.58 -15.57 -2.37
N SER A 8 -16.15 -14.84 -3.29
CA SER A 8 -17.52 -14.30 -3.17
C SER A 8 -18.28 -14.46 -4.50
N SER A 9 -18.39 -13.39 -5.27
CA SER A 9 -19.10 -13.39 -6.54
C SER A 9 -18.57 -14.41 -7.55
N GLY A 10 -17.28 -14.74 -7.50
CA GLY A 10 -16.66 -15.73 -8.38
C GLY A 10 -17.16 -17.15 -8.18
N PHE A 11 -17.58 -17.52 -6.98
CA PHE A 11 -18.14 -18.85 -6.68
C PHE A 11 -19.66 -18.84 -6.63
N PHE A 12 -20.24 -17.83 -6.02
CA PHE A 12 -21.67 -17.80 -5.72
C PHE A 12 -22.54 -17.30 -6.86
N LEU A 13 -22.01 -16.47 -7.76
CA LEU A 13 -22.81 -15.82 -8.81
C LEU A 13 -22.36 -16.22 -10.22
N LEU A 14 -21.04 -16.17 -10.45
CA LEU A 14 -20.50 -16.23 -11.81
C LEU A 14 -20.61 -17.59 -12.50
N PRO A 15 -20.62 -18.76 -11.82
CA PRO A 15 -20.72 -20.05 -12.51
C PRO A 15 -21.99 -20.20 -13.37
N GLY A 16 -23.12 -19.63 -12.97
CA GLY A 16 -24.30 -19.64 -13.78
C GLY A 16 -24.17 -18.82 -15.08
N LEU A 17 -23.65 -17.61 -14.98
CA LEU A 17 -23.37 -16.77 -16.15
C LEU A 17 -22.34 -17.41 -17.09
N ALA A 18 -21.34 -18.09 -16.51
CA ALA A 18 -20.32 -18.83 -17.26
C ALA A 18 -20.91 -20.05 -17.97
N ALA A 19 -21.84 -20.78 -17.32
CA ALA A 19 -22.50 -21.93 -17.89
C ALA A 19 -23.36 -21.54 -19.10
N ALA A 20 -24.05 -20.42 -19.05
CA ALA A 20 -24.83 -19.91 -20.17
C ALA A 20 -23.99 -19.61 -21.42
N GLN A 21 -22.63 -19.41 -21.28
CA GLN A 21 -21.74 -19.11 -22.38
C GLN A 21 -20.88 -20.31 -22.81
N ALA A 22 -20.32 -21.08 -21.86
CA ALA A 22 -19.37 -22.17 -22.15
C ALA A 22 -19.91 -23.58 -21.84
N GLY A 23 -21.14 -23.69 -21.40
CA GLY A 23 -21.76 -25.00 -21.11
C GLY A 23 -20.94 -25.77 -20.06
N GLY A 24 -20.72 -27.07 -20.28
CA GLY A 24 -19.99 -27.97 -19.39
C GLY A 24 -18.48 -27.69 -19.29
N ALA A 25 -17.92 -26.82 -20.14
CA ALA A 25 -16.49 -26.49 -20.14
C ALA A 25 -16.08 -25.48 -19.04
N ILE A 26 -16.98 -25.05 -18.17
CA ILE A 26 -16.73 -24.01 -17.14
C ILE A 26 -15.53 -24.36 -16.24
N PRO A 27 -15.33 -25.58 -15.73
CA PRO A 27 -14.20 -25.87 -14.85
C PRO A 27 -12.85 -25.63 -15.54
N LEU A 28 -12.76 -25.95 -16.83
CA LEU A 28 -11.59 -25.69 -17.66
C LEU A 28 -11.42 -24.18 -17.93
N ALA A 29 -12.51 -23.44 -18.10
CA ALA A 29 -12.45 -21.99 -18.26
C ALA A 29 -11.89 -21.32 -16.99
N TYR A 30 -12.32 -21.74 -15.80
CA TYR A 30 -11.76 -21.25 -14.53
C TYR A 30 -10.29 -21.61 -14.35
N LEU A 31 -9.92 -22.86 -14.67
CA LEU A 31 -8.52 -23.31 -14.61
C LEU A 31 -7.64 -22.45 -15.52
N LEU A 32 -8.06 -22.32 -16.79
CA LEU A 32 -7.28 -21.55 -17.78
C LEU A 32 -7.20 -20.08 -17.40
N ALA A 33 -8.28 -19.46 -16.94
CA ALA A 33 -8.28 -18.08 -16.48
C ALA A 33 -7.31 -17.88 -15.33
N GLY A 34 -7.28 -18.76 -14.33
CA GLY A 34 -6.32 -18.73 -13.24
C GLY A 34 -4.87 -18.81 -13.73
N LEU A 35 -4.57 -19.76 -14.62
CA LEU A 35 -3.23 -19.93 -15.17
C LEU A 35 -2.79 -18.70 -15.99
N LEU A 36 -3.69 -18.11 -16.79
CA LEU A 36 -3.40 -16.93 -17.60
C LEU A 36 -3.22 -15.65 -16.75
N LEU A 37 -3.75 -15.63 -15.52
CA LEU A 37 -3.55 -14.53 -14.58
C LEU A 37 -2.24 -14.65 -13.76
N LEU A 38 -1.64 -15.84 -13.73
CA LEU A 38 -0.43 -16.09 -12.94
C LEU A 38 0.70 -15.08 -13.22
N PRO A 39 1.01 -14.70 -14.46
CA PRO A 39 1.99 -13.65 -14.76
C PRO A 39 1.71 -12.31 -14.07
N GLY A 40 0.46 -11.88 -14.10
CA GLY A 40 0.02 -10.65 -13.43
C GLY A 40 0.14 -10.73 -11.92
N ILE A 41 -0.25 -11.87 -11.32
CA ILE A 41 -0.15 -12.12 -9.87
C ILE A 41 1.30 -12.14 -9.42
N LEU A 42 2.20 -12.82 -10.15
CA LEU A 42 3.63 -12.85 -9.86
C LEU A 42 4.26 -11.47 -9.96
N SER A 43 3.90 -10.70 -10.99
CA SER A 43 4.37 -9.33 -11.16
C SER A 43 3.86 -8.40 -10.04
N MET A 44 2.61 -8.55 -9.63
CA MET A 44 2.06 -7.82 -8.49
C MET A 44 2.74 -8.20 -7.16
N ALA A 45 3.06 -9.47 -6.96
CA ALA A 45 3.78 -9.92 -5.78
C ALA A 45 5.20 -9.30 -5.73
N GLU A 46 5.89 -9.24 -6.86
CA GLU A 46 7.20 -8.60 -6.96
C GLU A 46 7.13 -7.11 -6.66
N LEU A 47 6.23 -6.37 -7.33
CA LEU A 47 6.07 -4.93 -7.12
C LEU A 47 5.64 -4.60 -5.68
N SER A 48 4.76 -5.40 -5.09
CA SER A 48 4.29 -5.21 -3.72
C SER A 48 5.39 -5.44 -2.69
N THR A 49 6.32 -6.38 -2.95
CA THR A 49 7.47 -6.63 -2.07
C THR A 49 8.59 -5.61 -2.29
N ALA A 50 8.70 -5.02 -3.48
CA ALA A 50 9.64 -3.94 -3.74
C ALA A 50 9.17 -2.61 -3.13
N MET A 51 7.88 -2.32 -3.24
CA MET A 51 7.27 -1.03 -2.89
C MET A 51 6.02 -1.26 -2.02
N PRO A 52 6.15 -1.64 -0.73
CA PRO A 52 5.02 -1.96 0.14
C PRO A 52 4.31 -0.71 0.66
N ARG A 53 3.71 0.09 -0.25
CA ARG A 53 2.94 1.29 0.07
C ARG A 53 1.46 1.18 -0.31
N ALA A 54 0.62 1.90 0.43
CA ALA A 54 -0.79 2.08 0.08
C ALA A 54 -0.92 2.75 -1.29
N GLY A 55 -1.90 2.29 -2.09
CA GLY A 55 -2.10 2.76 -3.47
C GLY A 55 -1.95 1.66 -4.53
N GLY A 56 -1.33 0.51 -4.16
CA GLY A 56 -1.28 -0.69 -5.01
C GLY A 56 -0.80 -0.39 -6.44
N ILE A 57 -1.54 -0.87 -7.43
CA ILE A 57 -1.17 -0.74 -8.86
C ILE A 57 -0.97 0.73 -9.28
N TYR A 58 -1.80 1.67 -8.80
CA TYR A 58 -1.62 3.09 -9.11
C TYR A 58 -0.20 3.56 -8.78
N TYR A 59 0.23 3.28 -7.55
CA TYR A 59 1.55 3.69 -7.08
C TYR A 59 2.68 3.04 -7.90
N PHE A 60 2.56 1.74 -8.21
CA PHE A 60 3.56 1.02 -8.99
C PHE A 60 3.71 1.56 -10.40
N LEU A 61 2.59 1.88 -11.06
CA LEU A 61 2.59 2.43 -12.42
C LEU A 61 3.11 3.86 -12.47
N ASP A 62 2.74 4.69 -11.48
CA ASP A 62 3.22 6.06 -11.38
C ASP A 62 4.74 6.10 -11.23
N ARG A 63 5.30 5.26 -10.37
CA ARG A 63 6.74 5.20 -10.13
C ARG A 63 7.54 4.52 -11.24
N SER A 64 6.98 3.52 -11.92
CA SER A 64 7.68 2.83 -13.00
C SER A 64 7.60 3.57 -14.34
N MET A 65 6.41 4.02 -14.73
CA MET A 65 6.14 4.56 -16.07
C MET A 65 5.72 6.03 -16.07
N GLY A 66 5.72 6.67 -14.91
CA GLY A 66 5.34 8.07 -14.74
C GLY A 66 3.84 8.30 -14.72
N GLN A 67 3.45 9.55 -14.51
CA GLN A 67 2.08 9.98 -14.21
C GLN A 67 1.05 9.68 -15.30
N ARG A 68 1.45 9.63 -16.56
CA ARG A 68 0.52 9.31 -17.66
C ARG A 68 -0.07 7.93 -17.47
N VAL A 69 0.79 6.94 -17.22
CA VAL A 69 0.37 5.56 -16.99
C VAL A 69 -0.17 5.38 -15.58
N GLY A 70 0.38 6.09 -14.60
CA GLY A 70 -0.13 6.15 -13.24
C GLY A 70 -1.59 6.60 -13.18
N ALA A 71 -1.98 7.65 -13.91
CA ALA A 71 -3.37 8.10 -13.97
C ALA A 71 -4.30 7.01 -14.54
N ILE A 72 -3.89 6.34 -15.64
CA ILE A 72 -4.65 5.20 -16.20
C ILE A 72 -4.79 4.10 -15.15
N GLY A 73 -3.68 3.74 -14.46
CA GLY A 73 -3.67 2.73 -13.40
C GLY A 73 -4.58 3.06 -12.22
N GLY A 74 -4.57 4.32 -11.79
CA GLY A 74 -5.40 4.80 -10.68
C GLY A 74 -6.89 4.75 -11.01
N PHE A 75 -7.29 5.33 -12.13
CA PHE A 75 -8.68 5.23 -12.62
C PHE A 75 -9.08 3.79 -12.89
N GLY A 76 -8.18 2.99 -13.53
CA GLY A 76 -8.45 1.59 -13.85
C GLY A 76 -8.73 0.75 -12.64
N THR A 77 -7.89 0.87 -11.63
CA THR A 77 -8.08 0.10 -10.39
C THR A 77 -9.32 0.57 -9.64
N TRP A 78 -9.56 1.87 -9.56
CA TRP A 78 -10.78 2.41 -8.92
C TRP A 78 -12.04 1.91 -9.61
N THR A 79 -12.10 2.01 -10.95
CA THR A 79 -13.25 1.51 -11.75
C THR A 79 -13.42 0.00 -11.61
N THR A 80 -12.34 -0.76 -11.69
CA THR A 80 -12.34 -2.22 -11.52
C THR A 80 -12.92 -2.63 -10.16
N LEU A 81 -12.48 -1.98 -9.08
CA LEU A 81 -12.97 -2.26 -7.73
C LEU A 81 -14.43 -1.87 -7.53
N THR A 82 -14.88 -0.77 -8.15
CA THR A 82 -16.28 -0.34 -8.08
C THR A 82 -17.19 -1.28 -8.88
N LEU A 83 -16.76 -1.74 -10.06
CA LEU A 83 -17.47 -2.76 -10.85
C LEU A 83 -17.58 -4.09 -10.09
N LYS A 84 -16.48 -4.54 -9.45
CA LYS A 84 -16.50 -5.74 -8.61
C LYS A 84 -17.46 -5.61 -7.44
N SER A 85 -17.50 -4.44 -6.79
CA SER A 85 -18.42 -4.16 -5.70
C SER A 85 -19.87 -4.15 -6.19
N ALA A 86 -20.15 -3.54 -7.35
CA ALA A 86 -21.46 -3.58 -8.00
C ALA A 86 -21.88 -5.03 -8.29
N PHE A 87 -20.98 -5.85 -8.84
CA PHE A 87 -21.24 -7.26 -9.12
C PHE A 87 -21.55 -8.07 -7.84
N ALA A 88 -20.85 -7.81 -6.74
CA ALA A 88 -21.14 -8.43 -5.45
C ALA A 88 -22.54 -8.03 -4.91
N LEU A 89 -22.94 -6.77 -5.11
CA LEU A 89 -24.28 -6.30 -4.70
C LEU A 89 -25.41 -6.89 -5.54
N VAL A 90 -25.17 -7.13 -6.83
CA VAL A 90 -26.10 -7.90 -7.67
C VAL A 90 -26.28 -9.31 -7.11
N GLY A 91 -25.18 -9.98 -6.76
CA GLY A 91 -25.23 -11.31 -6.14
C GLY A 91 -26.00 -11.32 -4.83
N LEU A 92 -25.83 -10.32 -4.00
CA LEU A 92 -26.59 -10.18 -2.75
C LEU A 92 -28.09 -10.09 -3.02
N GLY A 93 -28.49 -9.29 -4.02
CA GLY A 93 -29.91 -9.21 -4.45
C GLY A 93 -30.42 -10.55 -4.95
N ALA A 94 -29.68 -11.25 -5.80
CA ALA A 94 -30.06 -12.54 -6.35
C ALA A 94 -30.23 -13.62 -5.26
N TYR A 95 -29.36 -13.68 -4.27
CA TYR A 95 -29.51 -14.65 -3.16
C TYR A 95 -30.63 -14.31 -2.20
N LEU A 96 -31.02 -13.04 -2.06
CA LEU A 96 -32.23 -12.67 -1.33
C LEU A 96 -33.49 -13.11 -2.08
N GLN A 97 -33.48 -13.10 -3.41
CA GLN A 97 -34.61 -13.58 -4.23
C GLN A 97 -34.85 -15.08 -4.11
N VAL A 98 -33.88 -15.88 -3.65
CA VAL A 98 -34.11 -17.32 -3.36
C VAL A 98 -35.26 -17.52 -2.36
N TYR A 99 -35.38 -16.64 -1.37
CA TYR A 99 -36.45 -16.69 -0.36
C TYR A 99 -37.56 -15.64 -0.56
N PHE A 100 -37.25 -14.57 -1.27
CA PHE A 100 -38.15 -13.46 -1.56
C PHE A 100 -38.21 -13.21 -3.07
N PRO A 101 -38.85 -14.09 -3.87
CA PRO A 101 -38.83 -14.02 -5.35
C PRO A 101 -39.31 -12.67 -5.91
N ASP A 102 -40.29 -12.05 -5.25
CA ASP A 102 -40.85 -10.76 -5.67
C ASP A 102 -39.99 -9.55 -5.29
N ALA A 103 -38.92 -9.75 -4.56
CA ALA A 103 -38.08 -8.65 -4.10
C ALA A 103 -37.25 -8.05 -5.27
N PRO A 104 -37.31 -6.73 -5.49
CA PRO A 104 -36.62 -6.10 -6.60
C PRO A 104 -35.10 -6.05 -6.38
N ALA A 105 -34.35 -6.84 -7.15
CA ALA A 105 -32.87 -6.94 -6.96
C ALA A 105 -32.13 -5.60 -7.12
N GLY A 106 -32.52 -4.76 -8.07
CA GLY A 106 -31.89 -3.45 -8.31
C GLY A 106 -32.03 -2.48 -7.12
N PRO A 107 -33.22 -2.18 -6.63
CA PRO A 107 -33.43 -1.39 -5.42
C PRO A 107 -32.73 -1.94 -4.18
N ILE A 108 -32.66 -3.27 -4.03
CA ILE A 108 -31.92 -3.92 -2.94
C ILE A 108 -30.42 -3.61 -3.06
N ALA A 109 -29.81 -3.83 -4.23
CA ALA A 109 -28.42 -3.52 -4.47
C ALA A 109 -28.09 -2.05 -4.22
N PHE A 110 -28.98 -1.14 -4.63
CA PHE A 110 -28.87 0.29 -4.36
C PHE A 110 -28.92 0.61 -2.85
N ALA A 111 -29.86 0.02 -2.11
CA ALA A 111 -29.98 0.20 -0.67
C ALA A 111 -28.72 -0.25 0.08
N PHE A 112 -28.18 -1.41 -0.29
CA PHE A 112 -26.93 -1.92 0.30
C PHE A 112 -25.73 -1.07 -0.09
N ALA A 113 -25.62 -0.60 -1.35
CA ALA A 113 -24.55 0.32 -1.77
C ALA A 113 -24.56 1.59 -0.91
N SER A 114 -25.74 2.18 -0.72
CA SER A 114 -25.92 3.39 0.10
C SER A 114 -25.65 3.12 1.58
N GLY A 115 -26.10 1.98 2.11
CA GLY A 115 -25.84 1.54 3.49
C GLY A 115 -24.36 1.34 3.77
N PHE A 116 -23.63 0.65 2.88
CA PHE A 116 -22.16 0.49 3.01
C PHE A 116 -21.43 1.83 2.86
N GLY A 117 -21.91 2.71 1.99
CA GLY A 117 -21.42 4.09 1.92
C GLY A 117 -21.56 4.80 3.26
N ALA A 118 -22.75 4.77 3.86
CA ALA A 118 -22.99 5.37 5.16
C ALA A 118 -22.08 4.79 6.27
N ILE A 119 -21.97 3.46 6.36
CA ILE A 119 -21.10 2.79 7.34
C ILE A 119 -19.64 3.26 7.17
N ASN A 120 -19.14 3.35 5.94
CA ASN A 120 -17.78 3.78 5.65
C ASN A 120 -17.55 5.28 5.91
N LEU A 121 -18.58 6.12 5.88
CA LEU A 121 -18.47 7.53 6.28
C LEU A 121 -18.21 7.71 7.78
N PHE A 122 -18.74 6.82 8.64
CA PHE A 122 -18.55 6.88 10.08
C PHE A 122 -17.27 6.21 10.58
N GLY A 123 -16.51 5.52 9.72
CA GLY A 123 -15.22 4.92 10.03
C GLY A 123 -15.29 3.50 10.62
N ALA A 124 -14.91 2.50 9.86
CA ALA A 124 -14.85 1.10 10.29
C ALA A 124 -13.50 0.76 10.94
N LYS A 125 -13.36 1.06 12.23
CA LYS A 125 -12.18 0.68 13.02
C LYS A 125 -12.34 -0.72 13.59
N LYS A 126 -12.04 -1.81 12.96
CA LYS A 126 -11.85 -3.21 13.43
C LYS A 126 -12.51 -4.23 12.49
N THR A 127 -11.88 -4.51 11.36
CA THR A 127 -12.47 -5.49 10.43
C THR A 127 -11.61 -6.74 10.22
N SER A 128 -10.31 -6.73 10.55
CA SER A 128 -9.40 -7.80 10.15
C SER A 128 -9.64 -9.15 10.84
N SER A 129 -9.91 -9.15 12.15
CA SER A 129 -10.13 -10.41 12.89
C SER A 129 -11.47 -11.07 12.53
N ILE A 130 -12.52 -10.25 12.36
CA ILE A 130 -13.84 -10.74 11.93
C ILE A 130 -13.74 -11.31 10.51
N GLN A 131 -13.01 -10.67 9.62
CA GLN A 131 -12.80 -11.13 8.25
C GLN A 131 -12.06 -12.48 8.20
N LEU A 132 -11.10 -12.71 9.11
CA LEU A 132 -10.41 -13.99 9.21
C LEU A 132 -11.39 -15.13 9.56
N VAL A 133 -12.20 -14.93 10.62
CA VAL A 133 -13.21 -15.92 11.05
C VAL A 133 -14.20 -16.19 9.92
N LEU A 134 -14.74 -15.14 9.30
CA LEU A 134 -15.66 -15.28 8.16
C LEU A 134 -15.03 -16.06 7.01
N THR A 135 -13.74 -15.82 6.70
CA THR A 135 -13.05 -16.53 5.62
C THR A 135 -12.88 -18.02 5.94
N VAL A 136 -12.52 -18.36 7.18
CA VAL A 136 -12.37 -19.78 7.60
C VAL A 136 -13.71 -20.50 7.57
N VAL A 137 -14.76 -19.87 8.10
CA VAL A 137 -16.12 -20.42 8.05
C VAL A 137 -16.57 -20.61 6.59
N LEU A 138 -16.36 -19.62 5.74
CA LEU A 138 -16.69 -19.70 4.32
C LEU A 138 -15.96 -20.86 3.64
N LEU A 139 -14.64 -21.01 3.85
CA LEU A 139 -13.86 -22.11 3.29
C LEU A 139 -14.36 -23.48 3.78
N ALA A 140 -14.74 -23.59 5.05
CA ALA A 140 -15.32 -24.82 5.59
C ALA A 140 -16.66 -25.16 4.92
N MET A 141 -17.54 -24.16 4.74
CA MET A 141 -18.83 -24.33 4.06
C MET A 141 -18.65 -24.70 2.58
N LEU A 142 -17.72 -24.05 1.87
CA LEU A 142 -17.40 -24.38 0.49
C LEU A 142 -16.79 -25.77 0.37
N GLY A 143 -15.86 -26.14 1.28
CA GLY A 143 -15.28 -27.47 1.35
C GLY A 143 -16.33 -28.55 1.58
N TRP A 144 -17.31 -28.29 2.47
CA TRP A 144 -18.45 -29.16 2.69
C TRP A 144 -19.31 -29.31 1.42
N LEU A 145 -19.67 -28.19 0.77
CA LEU A 145 -20.49 -28.21 -0.46
C LEU A 145 -19.79 -28.94 -1.60
N ILE A 146 -18.49 -28.68 -1.80
CA ILE A 146 -17.68 -29.37 -2.83
C ILE A 146 -17.56 -30.85 -2.50
N GLY A 147 -17.25 -31.21 -1.25
CA GLY A 147 -17.11 -32.60 -0.82
C GLY A 147 -18.38 -33.43 -0.99
N THR A 148 -19.55 -32.85 -0.67
CA THR A 148 -20.83 -33.49 -0.89
C THR A 148 -21.21 -33.50 -2.37
N GLY A 149 -20.91 -32.43 -3.10
CA GLY A 149 -21.17 -32.32 -4.53
C GLY A 149 -20.40 -33.33 -5.38
N VAL A 150 -19.11 -33.56 -5.04
CA VAL A 150 -18.27 -34.53 -5.73
C VAL A 150 -18.88 -35.95 -5.72
N THR A 151 -19.60 -36.32 -4.66
CA THR A 151 -20.28 -37.62 -4.57
C THR A 151 -21.53 -37.71 -5.43
N ALA A 152 -22.06 -36.60 -5.91
CA ALA A 152 -23.26 -36.48 -6.74
C ALA A 152 -22.94 -36.17 -8.22
N VAL A 153 -21.66 -36.19 -8.61
CA VAL A 153 -21.27 -35.89 -10.00
C VAL A 153 -21.69 -36.94 -10.95
N ASP A 154 -22.50 -36.56 -11.96
CA ASP A 154 -22.76 -37.36 -13.14
C ASP A 154 -21.73 -37.05 -14.23
N PRO A 155 -20.90 -38.03 -14.64
CA PRO A 155 -19.95 -37.85 -15.74
C PRO A 155 -20.58 -37.44 -17.06
N GLY A 156 -21.84 -37.86 -17.31
CA GLY A 156 -22.61 -37.52 -18.51
C GLY A 156 -22.89 -36.00 -18.63
N ALA A 157 -22.90 -35.27 -17.52
CA ALA A 157 -23.08 -33.80 -17.53
C ALA A 157 -21.97 -33.03 -18.27
N PHE A 158 -20.87 -33.66 -18.62
CA PHE A 158 -19.75 -33.06 -19.36
C PHE A 158 -19.74 -33.47 -20.83
N GLU A 159 -20.65 -34.33 -21.27
CA GLU A 159 -20.79 -34.68 -22.69
C GLU A 159 -21.15 -33.43 -23.48
N GLY A 160 -20.45 -33.21 -24.59
CA GLY A 160 -20.67 -31.98 -25.38
C GLY A 160 -20.13 -30.69 -24.79
N ALA A 161 -19.23 -30.76 -23.80
CA ALA A 161 -18.69 -29.56 -23.08
C ALA A 161 -18.15 -28.46 -24.01
N PHE A 162 -17.73 -28.76 -25.24
CA PHE A 162 -17.23 -27.81 -26.23
C PHE A 162 -18.16 -27.62 -27.45
N GLU A 163 -19.37 -28.07 -27.41
CA GLU A 163 -20.34 -27.93 -28.54
C GLU A 163 -20.59 -26.47 -28.93
N LEU A 164 -20.52 -25.54 -27.97
CA LEU A 164 -20.67 -24.12 -28.21
C LEU A 164 -19.50 -23.48 -28.96
N GLY A 165 -18.37 -24.20 -29.09
CA GLY A 165 -17.20 -23.75 -29.84
C GLY A 165 -16.15 -23.04 -29.02
N ALA A 166 -15.04 -22.66 -29.68
CA ALA A 166 -13.84 -22.09 -29.01
C ALA A 166 -14.06 -20.62 -28.60
N SER A 167 -14.72 -19.78 -29.42
CA SER A 167 -14.91 -18.37 -29.12
C SER A 167 -15.75 -18.14 -27.83
N PRO A 168 -16.91 -18.77 -27.61
CA PRO A 168 -17.63 -18.71 -26.35
C PRO A 168 -16.84 -19.23 -25.14
N PHE A 169 -15.99 -20.25 -25.33
CA PHE A 169 -15.10 -20.76 -24.29
C PHE A 169 -14.08 -19.68 -23.87
N PHE A 170 -13.35 -19.06 -24.82
CA PHE A 170 -12.38 -17.99 -24.51
C PHE A 170 -13.04 -16.73 -23.99
N ALA A 171 -14.24 -16.38 -24.49
CA ALA A 171 -15.04 -15.30 -23.92
C ALA A 171 -15.39 -15.57 -22.43
N THR A 172 -15.69 -16.83 -22.09
CA THR A 172 -15.93 -17.24 -20.70
C THR A 172 -14.65 -17.24 -19.88
N VAL A 173 -13.51 -17.66 -20.43
CA VAL A 173 -12.20 -17.51 -19.77
C VAL A 173 -11.97 -16.04 -19.40
N GLY A 174 -12.23 -15.11 -20.32
CA GLY A 174 -12.16 -13.68 -20.06
C GLY A 174 -13.14 -13.23 -18.97
N LEU A 175 -14.42 -13.67 -19.07
CA LEU A 175 -15.48 -13.33 -18.11
C LEU A 175 -15.11 -13.72 -16.67
N VAL A 176 -14.59 -14.93 -16.45
CA VAL A 176 -14.33 -15.46 -15.10
C VAL A 176 -13.10 -14.87 -14.42
N ILE A 177 -12.32 -14.03 -15.11
CA ILE A 177 -11.19 -13.31 -14.54
C ILE A 177 -11.59 -12.45 -13.34
N VAL A 178 -12.77 -11.85 -13.36
CA VAL A 178 -13.32 -11.07 -12.24
C VAL A 178 -13.32 -11.86 -10.92
N SER A 179 -13.43 -13.18 -11.00
CA SER A 179 -13.38 -14.06 -9.83
C SER A 179 -12.07 -13.97 -9.06
N TYR A 180 -10.97 -13.77 -9.74
CA TYR A 180 -9.62 -13.75 -9.16
C TYR A 180 -9.14 -12.37 -8.67
N MET A 181 -9.92 -11.32 -8.89
CA MET A 181 -9.51 -9.93 -8.60
C MET A 181 -9.21 -9.65 -7.12
N GLY A 182 -9.76 -10.42 -6.21
CA GLY A 182 -9.53 -10.27 -4.77
C GLY A 182 -8.08 -10.49 -4.33
N LEU A 183 -7.28 -11.20 -5.13
CA LEU A 183 -5.88 -11.49 -4.83
C LEU A 183 -5.01 -10.22 -4.78
N THR A 184 -5.35 -9.20 -5.56
CA THR A 184 -4.62 -7.93 -5.62
C THR A 184 -4.96 -6.95 -4.49
N HIS A 185 -6.04 -7.20 -3.73
CA HIS A 185 -6.39 -6.36 -2.58
C HIS A 185 -5.30 -6.32 -1.51
N VAL A 186 -4.48 -7.37 -1.40
CA VAL A 186 -3.36 -7.41 -0.44
C VAL A 186 -2.34 -6.32 -0.74
N ALA A 187 -2.12 -5.99 -2.02
CA ALA A 187 -1.21 -4.93 -2.41
C ALA A 187 -1.67 -3.52 -1.94
N SER A 188 -2.96 -3.31 -1.74
CA SER A 188 -3.49 -2.02 -1.25
C SER A 188 -3.37 -1.83 0.27
N VAL A 189 -3.06 -2.91 1.00
CA VAL A 189 -2.88 -2.92 2.47
C VAL A 189 -1.50 -3.43 2.86
N SER A 190 -0.53 -3.35 1.95
CA SER A 190 0.83 -3.85 2.13
C SER A 190 1.55 -3.22 3.33
N GLU A 191 1.25 -1.98 3.68
CA GLU A 191 1.79 -1.26 4.84
C GLU A 191 1.40 -1.91 6.19
N GLU A 192 0.28 -2.63 6.23
CA GLU A 192 -0.22 -3.28 7.45
C GLU A 192 0.33 -4.71 7.62
N VAL A 193 1.14 -5.20 6.66
CA VAL A 193 1.63 -6.59 6.64
C VAL A 193 2.98 -6.69 7.34
N ARG A 194 3.09 -7.58 8.32
CA ARG A 194 4.37 -7.91 8.97
C ARG A 194 5.29 -8.64 7.98
N ASN A 195 6.57 -8.27 7.96
CA ASN A 195 7.58 -8.81 7.04
C ASN A 195 7.08 -8.83 5.58
N PRO A 196 6.77 -7.66 5.00
CA PRO A 196 6.11 -7.56 3.70
C PRO A 196 6.90 -8.25 2.59
N ASP A 197 8.23 -8.27 2.67
CA ASP A 197 9.15 -8.88 1.71
C ASP A 197 8.83 -10.34 1.41
N ARG A 198 8.42 -11.10 2.42
CA ARG A 198 8.13 -12.52 2.32
C ARG A 198 6.63 -12.80 2.34
N ASN A 199 5.91 -12.14 3.27
CA ASN A 199 4.54 -12.52 3.57
C ASN A 199 3.55 -12.04 2.50
N LEU A 200 3.86 -10.95 1.77
CA LEU A 200 3.01 -10.49 0.66
C LEU A 200 3.01 -11.50 -0.48
N ALA A 201 4.19 -11.90 -0.97
CA ALA A 201 4.30 -12.85 -2.06
C ALA A 201 3.72 -14.22 -1.66
N LEU A 202 4.10 -14.75 -0.49
CA LEU A 202 3.61 -16.03 0.00
C LEU A 202 2.09 -16.03 0.19
N GLY A 203 1.54 -14.96 0.77
CA GLY A 203 0.11 -14.80 0.99
C GLY A 203 -0.69 -14.73 -0.31
N MET A 204 -0.18 -14.03 -1.33
CA MET A 204 -0.80 -13.95 -2.66
C MET A 204 -0.79 -15.32 -3.36
N LEU A 205 0.35 -16.04 -3.34
CA LEU A 205 0.48 -17.34 -4.01
C LEU A 205 -0.35 -18.42 -3.32
N LEU A 206 -0.35 -18.51 -1.99
CA LEU A 206 -1.17 -19.46 -1.26
C LEU A 206 -2.67 -19.17 -1.45
N ALA A 207 -3.07 -17.89 -1.43
CA ALA A 207 -4.44 -17.51 -1.72
C ALA A 207 -4.83 -17.88 -3.15
N PHE A 208 -3.95 -17.66 -4.13
CA PHE A 208 -4.18 -18.05 -5.53
C PHE A 208 -4.41 -19.55 -5.68
N VAL A 209 -3.53 -20.40 -5.13
CA VAL A 209 -3.69 -21.86 -5.18
C VAL A 209 -4.99 -22.31 -4.53
N THR A 210 -5.31 -21.77 -3.34
CA THR A 210 -6.56 -22.10 -2.63
C THR A 210 -7.78 -21.72 -3.46
N VAL A 211 -7.80 -20.50 -4.02
CA VAL A 211 -8.92 -20.00 -4.82
C VAL A 211 -9.07 -20.79 -6.12
N LEU A 212 -7.95 -21.09 -6.80
CA LEU A 212 -7.95 -21.90 -8.02
C LEU A 212 -8.57 -23.27 -7.78
N LEU A 213 -8.15 -23.96 -6.71
CA LEU A 213 -8.67 -25.27 -6.34
C LEU A 213 -10.18 -25.19 -6.02
N VAL A 214 -10.61 -24.21 -5.23
CA VAL A 214 -12.04 -24.03 -4.88
C VAL A 214 -12.86 -23.76 -6.13
N TYR A 215 -12.38 -22.93 -7.03
CA TYR A 215 -13.14 -22.62 -8.25
C TYR A 215 -13.22 -23.79 -9.22
N VAL A 216 -12.10 -24.45 -9.48
CA VAL A 216 -12.07 -25.59 -10.41
C VAL A 216 -12.91 -26.77 -9.87
N LEU A 217 -12.66 -27.17 -8.62
CA LEU A 217 -13.40 -28.29 -8.01
C LEU A 217 -14.87 -27.94 -7.78
N GLY A 218 -15.16 -26.69 -7.38
CA GLY A 218 -16.52 -26.25 -7.13
C GLY A 218 -17.36 -26.16 -8.40
N THR A 219 -16.83 -25.58 -9.47
CA THR A 219 -17.53 -25.54 -10.75
C THR A 219 -17.67 -26.91 -11.38
N TRP A 220 -16.66 -27.78 -11.22
CA TRP A 220 -16.75 -29.18 -11.63
C TRP A 220 -17.88 -29.92 -10.89
N ALA A 221 -17.94 -29.75 -9.56
CA ALA A 221 -19.02 -30.34 -8.76
C ALA A 221 -20.39 -29.73 -9.08
N MET A 222 -20.48 -28.41 -9.39
CA MET A 222 -21.73 -27.77 -9.78
C MET A 222 -22.27 -28.35 -11.10
N VAL A 223 -21.43 -28.42 -12.14
CA VAL A 223 -21.83 -28.99 -13.44
C VAL A 223 -22.24 -30.42 -13.28
N GLY A 224 -21.47 -31.23 -12.55
CA GLY A 224 -21.78 -32.65 -12.38
C GLY A 224 -23.03 -32.95 -11.53
N ALA A 225 -23.32 -32.09 -10.54
CA ALA A 225 -24.43 -32.34 -9.61
C ALA A 225 -25.80 -31.85 -10.10
N ILE A 226 -25.83 -30.73 -10.83
CA ILE A 226 -27.11 -30.11 -11.26
C ILE A 226 -27.25 -29.95 -12.77
N GLY A 227 -26.19 -30.25 -13.52
CA GLY A 227 -26.18 -30.16 -14.99
C GLY A 227 -26.06 -28.71 -15.51
N VAL A 228 -25.73 -28.60 -16.80
CA VAL A 228 -25.59 -27.33 -17.50
C VAL A 228 -26.91 -26.60 -17.64
N GLU A 229 -28.03 -27.33 -17.88
CA GLU A 229 -29.36 -26.73 -18.07
C GLU A 229 -29.82 -25.93 -16.85
N ALA A 230 -29.65 -26.49 -15.63
CA ALA A 230 -30.04 -25.81 -14.40
C ALA A 230 -29.13 -24.63 -14.08
N LEU A 231 -27.85 -24.67 -14.53
CA LEU A 231 -26.91 -23.57 -14.36
C LEU A 231 -27.15 -22.44 -15.37
N SER A 232 -27.54 -22.74 -16.59
CA SER A 232 -27.76 -21.78 -17.68
C SER A 232 -29.18 -21.24 -17.77
N ALA A 233 -30.10 -21.71 -16.91
CA ALA A 233 -31.50 -21.28 -16.89
C ALA A 233 -31.61 -19.75 -16.85
N ASP A 234 -32.58 -19.19 -17.57
CA ASP A 234 -32.86 -17.75 -17.67
C ASP A 234 -31.65 -16.87 -18.06
N GLY A 235 -30.74 -17.42 -18.86
CA GLY A 235 -29.52 -16.71 -19.28
C GLY A 235 -28.37 -16.74 -18.24
N GLY A 236 -28.48 -17.62 -17.26
CA GLY A 236 -27.52 -17.91 -16.21
C GLY A 236 -28.07 -17.78 -14.80
N ASN A 237 -28.13 -18.90 -14.09
CA ASN A 237 -28.60 -18.96 -12.72
C ASN A 237 -27.70 -18.06 -11.81
N LEU A 238 -28.32 -17.05 -11.21
CA LEU A 238 -27.59 -16.10 -10.36
C LEU A 238 -27.35 -16.60 -8.91
N ALA A 239 -27.89 -17.79 -8.56
CA ALA A 239 -27.67 -18.44 -7.27
C ALA A 239 -27.21 -19.91 -7.42
N PRO A 240 -26.20 -20.24 -8.25
CA PRO A 240 -25.83 -21.60 -8.61
C PRO A 240 -25.36 -22.43 -7.39
N ALA A 241 -24.71 -21.85 -6.41
CA ALA A 241 -24.28 -22.56 -5.22
C ALA A 241 -25.45 -22.94 -4.30
N ALA A 242 -26.51 -22.13 -4.24
CA ALA A 242 -27.75 -22.47 -3.51
C ALA A 242 -28.50 -23.58 -4.23
N ALA A 243 -28.58 -23.51 -5.57
CA ALA A 243 -29.21 -24.57 -6.38
C ALA A 243 -28.50 -25.92 -6.22
N MET A 244 -27.16 -25.94 -6.28
CA MET A 244 -26.37 -27.14 -6.02
C MET A 244 -26.61 -27.67 -4.59
N ALA A 245 -26.57 -26.80 -3.60
CA ALA A 245 -26.77 -27.19 -2.19
C ALA A 245 -28.14 -27.77 -1.96
N ARG A 246 -29.18 -27.24 -2.63
CA ARG A 246 -30.55 -27.79 -2.63
C ARG A 246 -30.61 -29.20 -3.23
N ALA A 247 -29.94 -29.41 -4.34
CA ALA A 247 -29.91 -30.72 -5.03
C ALA A 247 -29.21 -31.80 -4.19
N VAL A 248 -28.10 -31.45 -3.50
CA VAL A 248 -27.28 -32.41 -2.76
C VAL A 248 -27.74 -32.59 -1.31
N SER A 249 -28.19 -31.52 -0.64
CA SER A 249 -28.46 -31.51 0.80
C SER A 249 -29.88 -30.98 1.17
N GLY A 250 -30.74 -30.83 0.18
CA GLY A 250 -32.12 -30.36 0.37
C GLY A 250 -32.24 -28.90 0.81
N SER A 251 -33.37 -28.53 1.38
CA SER A 251 -33.70 -27.17 1.79
C SER A 251 -32.74 -26.63 2.88
N THR A 252 -32.23 -27.48 3.75
CA THR A 252 -31.26 -27.08 4.78
C THR A 252 -29.93 -26.66 4.15
N GLY A 253 -29.44 -27.42 3.16
CA GLY A 253 -28.24 -27.07 2.43
C GLY A 253 -28.40 -25.75 1.68
N GLU A 254 -29.52 -25.56 1.01
CA GLU A 254 -29.88 -24.31 0.34
C GLU A 254 -29.84 -23.11 1.31
N ALA A 255 -30.48 -23.24 2.50
CA ALA A 255 -30.50 -22.18 3.50
C ALA A 255 -29.08 -21.83 3.99
N VAL A 256 -28.28 -22.83 4.31
CA VAL A 256 -26.90 -22.63 4.77
C VAL A 256 -26.07 -21.90 3.71
N MET A 257 -26.15 -22.32 2.45
CA MET A 257 -25.38 -21.69 1.37
C MET A 257 -25.89 -20.29 1.00
N THR A 258 -27.19 -20.06 1.10
CA THR A 258 -27.76 -18.72 0.90
C THR A 258 -27.26 -17.75 1.98
N VAL A 259 -27.28 -18.15 3.25
CA VAL A 259 -26.73 -17.33 4.33
C VAL A 259 -25.23 -17.09 4.15
N ALA A 260 -24.45 -18.12 3.78
CA ALA A 260 -23.03 -18.00 3.49
C ALA A 260 -22.76 -16.99 2.36
N ALA A 261 -23.53 -17.05 1.28
CA ALA A 261 -23.41 -16.13 0.15
C ALA A 261 -23.74 -14.68 0.55
N ILE A 262 -24.85 -14.47 1.29
CA ILE A 262 -25.24 -13.13 1.77
C ILE A 262 -24.13 -12.54 2.66
N LEU A 263 -23.57 -13.32 3.58
CA LEU A 263 -22.46 -12.88 4.43
C LEU A 263 -21.21 -12.56 3.60
N ALA A 264 -20.86 -13.40 2.62
CA ALA A 264 -19.73 -13.18 1.74
C ALA A 264 -19.89 -11.90 0.90
N PHE A 265 -21.06 -11.71 0.27
CA PHE A 265 -21.35 -10.52 -0.52
C PHE A 265 -21.37 -9.24 0.33
N THR A 266 -21.96 -9.29 1.51
CA THR A 266 -21.99 -8.18 2.48
C THR A 266 -20.56 -7.78 2.86
N SER A 267 -19.71 -8.76 3.18
CA SER A 267 -18.32 -8.53 3.54
C SER A 267 -17.53 -7.90 2.39
N VAL A 268 -17.66 -8.47 1.18
CA VAL A 268 -16.93 -7.99 0.00
C VAL A 268 -17.47 -6.65 -0.50
N GLY A 269 -18.78 -6.43 -0.47
CA GLY A 269 -19.40 -5.16 -0.85
C GLY A 269 -18.91 -4.01 0.05
N ASN A 270 -18.92 -4.20 1.37
CA ASN A 270 -18.44 -3.21 2.32
C ASN A 270 -16.91 -2.97 2.19
N ALA A 271 -16.12 -4.03 2.15
CA ALA A 271 -14.67 -3.94 1.97
C ALA A 271 -14.30 -3.30 0.62
N GLY A 272 -15.11 -3.55 -0.42
CA GLY A 272 -14.93 -2.97 -1.74
C GLY A 272 -15.10 -1.45 -1.75
N VAL A 273 -16.15 -0.93 -1.09
CA VAL A 273 -16.34 0.54 -0.95
C VAL A 273 -15.14 1.17 -0.23
N LEU A 274 -14.69 0.56 0.89
CA LEU A 274 -13.55 1.04 1.66
C LEU A 274 -12.26 1.06 0.83
N SER A 275 -11.94 -0.05 0.18
CA SER A 275 -10.71 -0.18 -0.63
C SER A 275 -10.74 0.73 -1.86
N ALA A 276 -11.87 0.78 -2.59
CA ALA A 276 -12.00 1.61 -3.77
C ALA A 276 -11.88 3.11 -3.45
N SER A 277 -12.40 3.57 -2.32
CA SER A 277 -12.34 4.99 -1.92
C SER A 277 -10.91 5.46 -1.57
N ARG A 278 -9.98 4.56 -1.29
CA ARG A 278 -8.56 4.90 -1.04
C ARG A 278 -7.83 5.35 -2.31
N TYR A 279 -8.26 4.90 -3.50
CA TYR A 279 -7.63 5.30 -4.77
C TYR A 279 -7.83 6.77 -5.11
N PRO A 280 -9.07 7.31 -5.14
CA PRO A 280 -9.25 8.75 -5.35
C PRO A 280 -8.62 9.60 -4.24
N LEU A 281 -8.53 9.11 -3.01
CA LEU A 281 -7.79 9.76 -1.94
C LEU A 281 -6.29 9.82 -2.26
N ALA A 282 -5.65 8.70 -2.62
CA ALA A 282 -4.23 8.64 -2.96
C ALA A 282 -3.92 9.51 -4.17
N MET A 283 -4.71 9.39 -5.25
CA MET A 283 -4.55 10.20 -6.45
C MET A 283 -4.72 11.71 -6.18
N SER A 284 -5.58 12.08 -5.22
CA SER A 284 -5.77 13.49 -4.84
C SER A 284 -4.64 14.01 -3.95
N ARG A 285 -4.02 13.16 -3.13
CA ARG A 285 -2.79 13.50 -2.40
C ARG A 285 -1.63 13.74 -3.35
N ASP A 286 -1.53 12.94 -4.40
CA ASP A 286 -0.54 13.08 -5.46
C ASP A 286 -0.95 14.12 -6.54
N HIS A 287 -1.93 14.98 -6.27
CA HIS A 287 -2.42 16.03 -7.17
C HIS A 287 -2.92 15.56 -8.56
N VAL A 288 -3.10 14.25 -8.75
CA VAL A 288 -3.68 13.67 -9.98
C VAL A 288 -5.19 13.91 -10.06
N LEU A 289 -5.85 14.07 -8.91
CA LEU A 289 -7.27 14.39 -8.79
C LEU A 289 -7.47 15.67 -7.95
N PRO A 290 -8.63 16.35 -8.11
CA PRO A 290 -8.94 17.57 -7.36
C PRO A 290 -8.82 17.39 -5.84
N ALA A 291 -8.33 18.44 -5.16
CA ALA A 291 -8.12 18.47 -3.71
C ALA A 291 -9.38 18.19 -2.86
N ALA A 292 -10.59 18.33 -3.44
CA ALA A 292 -11.82 17.98 -2.75
C ALA A 292 -11.88 16.53 -2.29
N LEU A 293 -11.27 15.59 -3.04
CA LEU A 293 -11.28 14.15 -2.76
C LEU A 293 -10.37 13.74 -1.58
N ARG A 294 -9.43 14.61 -1.18
CA ARG A 294 -8.57 14.38 0.01
C ARG A 294 -9.17 14.90 1.31
N ARG A 295 -10.37 15.54 1.28
CA ARG A 295 -11.01 16.08 2.47
C ARG A 295 -11.39 14.95 3.43
N ILE A 296 -10.86 15.02 4.64
CA ILE A 296 -11.11 14.05 5.71
C ILE A 296 -12.24 14.59 6.61
N SER A 297 -13.18 13.70 6.96
CA SER A 297 -14.28 14.01 7.89
C SER A 297 -13.79 14.04 9.34
N ARG A 298 -14.63 14.53 10.27
CA ARG A 298 -14.38 14.47 11.72
C ARG A 298 -14.16 13.04 12.27
N TRP A 299 -14.51 12.02 11.50
CA TRP A 299 -14.31 10.61 11.83
C TRP A 299 -13.04 9.99 11.20
N GLY A 300 -12.18 10.81 10.57
CA GLY A 300 -10.94 10.34 9.94
C GLY A 300 -11.15 9.62 8.59
N THR A 301 -12.30 9.80 7.92
CA THR A 301 -12.63 9.16 6.65
C THR A 301 -12.66 10.16 5.49
N PRO A 302 -12.20 9.78 4.28
CA PRO A 302 -12.25 10.63 3.09
C PRO A 302 -13.66 10.65 2.50
N TRP A 303 -14.55 11.41 3.09
CA TRP A 303 -15.99 11.38 2.82
C TRP A 303 -16.36 11.68 1.36
N VAL A 304 -15.65 12.58 0.69
CA VAL A 304 -15.90 12.89 -0.73
C VAL A 304 -15.51 11.72 -1.61
N ALA A 305 -14.37 11.07 -1.33
CA ALA A 305 -13.92 9.90 -2.07
C ALA A 305 -14.87 8.71 -1.87
N VAL A 306 -15.40 8.51 -0.66
CA VAL A 306 -16.43 7.49 -0.37
C VAL A 306 -17.70 7.77 -1.17
N LEU A 307 -18.22 8.99 -1.15
CA LEU A 307 -19.43 9.35 -1.91
C LEU A 307 -19.24 9.18 -3.42
N ALA A 308 -18.09 9.61 -3.97
CA ALA A 308 -17.76 9.41 -5.38
C ALA A 308 -17.70 7.92 -5.74
N THR A 309 -17.13 7.10 -4.87
CA THR A 309 -17.04 5.64 -5.05
C THR A 309 -18.43 4.99 -5.04
N VAL A 310 -19.28 5.35 -4.08
CA VAL A 310 -20.66 4.84 -4.02
C VAL A 310 -21.48 5.30 -5.22
N GLY A 311 -21.34 6.58 -5.60
CA GLY A 311 -21.99 7.12 -6.80
C GLY A 311 -21.60 6.36 -8.07
N LEU A 312 -20.33 5.99 -8.20
CA LEU A 312 -19.84 5.19 -9.33
C LEU A 312 -20.39 3.75 -9.29
N ILE A 313 -20.45 3.10 -8.12
CA ILE A 313 -21.06 1.77 -7.95
C ILE A 313 -22.54 1.81 -8.38
N VAL A 314 -23.28 2.80 -7.91
CA VAL A 314 -24.70 2.99 -8.28
C VAL A 314 -24.86 3.21 -9.79
N LEU A 315 -23.97 4.02 -10.38
CA LEU A 315 -23.98 4.26 -11.83
C LEU A 315 -23.81 2.95 -12.60
N TRP A 316 -22.89 2.06 -12.19
CA TRP A 316 -22.70 0.76 -12.84
C TRP A 316 -23.93 -0.13 -12.72
N LEU A 317 -24.58 -0.14 -11.56
CA LEU A 317 -25.83 -0.91 -11.33
C LEU A 317 -27.01 -0.42 -12.18
N LEU A 318 -27.01 0.87 -12.54
CA LEU A 318 -28.08 1.46 -13.36
C LEU A 318 -27.85 1.28 -14.87
N LEU A 319 -26.57 1.25 -15.30
CA LEU A 319 -26.22 1.25 -16.73
C LEU A 319 -26.03 -0.14 -17.33
N PHE A 320 -25.65 -1.15 -16.52
CA PHE A 320 -25.20 -2.43 -17.03
C PHE A 320 -25.90 -3.61 -16.33
N ASP A 321 -26.15 -4.66 -17.11
CA ASP A 321 -26.57 -5.97 -16.62
C ASP A 321 -25.41 -6.72 -15.93
N PRO A 322 -25.70 -7.75 -15.13
CA PRO A 322 -24.68 -8.49 -14.37
C PRO A 322 -23.54 -9.05 -15.21
N SER A 323 -23.85 -9.58 -16.41
CA SER A 323 -22.85 -10.14 -17.31
C SER A 323 -21.90 -9.05 -17.84
N SER A 324 -22.46 -7.90 -18.24
CA SER A 324 -21.68 -6.75 -18.70
C SER A 324 -20.78 -6.18 -17.60
N ILE A 325 -21.29 -6.06 -16.35
CA ILE A 325 -20.48 -5.63 -15.19
C ILE A 325 -19.30 -6.56 -15.01
N ALA A 326 -19.51 -7.89 -15.07
CA ALA A 326 -18.44 -8.87 -14.91
C ALA A 326 -17.42 -8.80 -16.04
N LYS A 327 -17.86 -8.69 -17.30
CA LYS A 327 -16.99 -8.54 -18.48
C LYS A 327 -16.13 -7.28 -18.40
N LEU A 328 -16.73 -6.15 -18.04
CA LEU A 328 -16.01 -4.88 -17.89
C LEU A 328 -15.00 -4.91 -16.75
N ALA A 329 -15.37 -5.46 -15.60
CA ALA A 329 -14.46 -5.64 -14.48
C ALA A 329 -13.26 -6.51 -14.88
N SER A 330 -13.51 -7.62 -15.58
CA SER A 330 -12.46 -8.52 -16.08
C SER A 330 -11.55 -7.82 -17.10
N ALA A 331 -12.12 -7.09 -18.06
CA ALA A 331 -11.34 -6.40 -19.10
C ALA A 331 -10.40 -5.34 -18.49
N PHE A 332 -10.91 -4.52 -17.58
CA PHE A 332 -10.08 -3.51 -16.91
C PHE A 332 -9.02 -4.15 -16.02
N GLN A 333 -9.32 -5.25 -15.33
CA GLN A 333 -8.34 -5.98 -14.54
C GLN A 333 -7.22 -6.57 -15.41
N LEU A 334 -7.55 -7.11 -16.58
CA LEU A 334 -6.58 -7.62 -17.54
C LEU A 334 -5.62 -6.52 -18.00
N ILE A 335 -6.12 -5.33 -18.29
CA ILE A 335 -5.27 -4.18 -18.62
C ILE A 335 -4.36 -3.83 -17.45
N MET A 336 -4.88 -3.81 -16.22
CA MET A 336 -4.08 -3.50 -15.04
C MET A 336 -2.96 -4.54 -14.83
N PHE A 337 -3.23 -5.82 -15.08
CA PHE A 337 -2.20 -6.86 -14.99
C PHE A 337 -1.17 -6.76 -16.11
N ALA A 338 -1.58 -6.44 -17.33
CA ALA A 338 -0.65 -6.18 -18.41
C ALA A 338 0.30 -5.02 -18.09
N LEU A 339 -0.25 -3.93 -17.54
CA LEU A 339 0.55 -2.78 -17.10
C LEU A 339 1.45 -3.13 -15.91
N ALA A 340 1.01 -3.96 -14.97
CA ALA A 340 1.85 -4.43 -13.86
C ALA A 340 3.02 -5.30 -14.36
N CYS A 341 2.79 -6.18 -15.35
CA CYS A 341 3.86 -6.93 -16.00
C CYS A 341 4.86 -6.01 -16.71
N LEU A 342 4.37 -4.99 -17.41
CA LEU A 342 5.21 -3.98 -18.04
C LEU A 342 6.01 -3.18 -17.00
N ALA A 343 5.40 -2.83 -15.87
CA ALA A 343 6.06 -2.13 -14.78
C ALA A 343 7.24 -2.93 -14.21
N VAL A 344 7.10 -4.26 -14.05
CA VAL A 344 8.23 -5.13 -13.64
C VAL A 344 9.37 -5.08 -14.64
N ILE A 345 9.06 -5.15 -15.95
CA ILE A 345 10.10 -5.04 -16.99
C ILE A 345 10.81 -3.69 -16.85
N VAL A 346 10.07 -2.58 -16.77
CA VAL A 346 10.64 -1.25 -16.66
C VAL A 346 11.50 -1.13 -15.40
N MET A 347 11.02 -1.59 -14.24
CA MET A 347 11.77 -1.51 -12.98
C MET A 347 13.04 -2.34 -13.00
N ARG A 348 13.02 -3.54 -13.59
CA ARG A 348 14.22 -4.39 -13.71
C ARG A 348 15.22 -3.83 -14.72
N GLU A 349 14.75 -3.36 -15.88
CA GLU A 349 15.63 -2.81 -16.93
C GLU A 349 16.11 -1.40 -16.60
N SER A 350 15.48 -0.66 -15.70
CA SER A 350 15.98 0.63 -15.25
C SER A 350 17.33 0.51 -14.54
N GLY A 351 17.61 -0.64 -13.93
CA GLY A 351 18.87 -0.87 -13.21
C GLY A 351 18.99 -0.06 -11.91
N LEU A 352 17.87 0.46 -11.39
CA LEU A 352 17.84 1.27 -10.18
C LEU A 352 18.23 0.45 -8.95
N ALA A 353 19.27 0.88 -8.25
CA ALA A 353 19.75 0.26 -7.01
C ALA A 353 18.66 0.13 -5.92
N PRO A 354 17.71 1.08 -5.76
CA PRO A 354 16.63 0.96 -4.79
C PRO A 354 15.60 -0.14 -5.09
N TYR A 355 15.52 -0.63 -6.33
CA TYR A 355 14.61 -1.70 -6.68
C TYR A 355 15.13 -3.05 -6.21
N ASP A 356 14.85 -3.39 -4.96
CA ASP A 356 15.23 -4.66 -4.33
C ASP A 356 13.99 -5.43 -3.84
N PRO A 357 13.27 -6.15 -4.72
CA PRO A 357 12.10 -6.92 -4.34
C PRO A 357 12.48 -8.12 -3.47
N GLY A 358 11.72 -8.37 -2.39
CA GLY A 358 11.86 -9.57 -1.57
C GLY A 358 11.45 -10.86 -2.28
N PHE A 359 10.67 -10.73 -3.36
CA PHE A 359 10.28 -11.81 -4.26
C PHE A 359 10.49 -11.38 -5.71
N ARG A 360 11.20 -12.17 -6.50
CA ARG A 360 11.38 -11.96 -7.94
C ARG A 360 10.59 -12.99 -8.73
N ALA A 361 9.74 -12.53 -9.64
CA ALA A 361 8.99 -13.40 -10.53
C ALA A 361 9.93 -14.27 -11.37
N PRO A 362 9.70 -15.60 -11.42
CA PRO A 362 10.54 -16.52 -12.18
C PRO A 362 10.38 -16.35 -13.70
N LEU A 363 11.29 -16.97 -14.47
CA LEU A 363 11.25 -17.03 -15.94
C LEU A 363 11.15 -15.64 -16.62
N TYR A 364 11.76 -14.64 -16.02
CA TYR A 364 11.87 -13.31 -16.62
C TYR A 364 12.69 -13.35 -17.94
N PRO A 365 12.32 -12.60 -19.00
CA PRO A 365 11.16 -11.72 -19.13
C PRO A 365 9.89 -12.41 -19.65
N TRP A 366 9.94 -13.72 -19.95
CA TRP A 366 8.90 -14.43 -20.70
C TRP A 366 7.54 -14.41 -19.99
N VAL A 367 7.52 -14.56 -18.67
CA VAL A 367 6.27 -14.52 -17.90
C VAL A 367 5.62 -13.15 -18.03
N GLN A 368 6.39 -12.07 -17.97
CA GLN A 368 5.85 -10.71 -18.12
C GLN A 368 5.35 -10.46 -19.55
N ILE A 369 6.08 -10.92 -20.56
CA ILE A 369 5.67 -10.80 -21.98
C ILE A 369 4.34 -11.53 -22.21
N ILE A 370 4.20 -12.75 -21.71
CA ILE A 370 2.94 -13.51 -21.76
C ILE A 370 1.81 -12.74 -21.07
N GLY A 371 2.08 -12.18 -19.87
CA GLY A 371 1.12 -11.38 -19.10
C GLY A 371 0.72 -10.07 -19.76
N ILE A 372 1.53 -9.54 -20.68
CA ILE A 372 1.19 -8.37 -21.50
C ILE A 372 0.36 -8.77 -22.72
N VAL A 373 0.73 -9.83 -23.43
CA VAL A 373 0.15 -10.18 -24.73
C VAL A 373 -1.23 -10.84 -24.59
N ILE A 374 -1.38 -11.80 -23.66
CA ILE A 374 -2.61 -12.60 -23.53
C ILE A 374 -3.86 -11.79 -23.16
N PRO A 375 -3.82 -10.73 -22.33
CA PRO A 375 -4.98 -9.91 -22.04
C PRO A 375 -5.74 -9.38 -23.25
N PHE A 376 -5.04 -8.96 -24.29
CA PHE A 376 -5.66 -8.30 -25.45
C PHE A 376 -6.64 -9.21 -26.24
N PRO A 377 -6.25 -10.41 -26.70
CA PRO A 377 -7.20 -11.31 -27.35
C PRO A 377 -8.37 -11.70 -26.44
N LEU A 378 -8.13 -11.90 -25.14
CA LEU A 378 -9.23 -12.22 -24.20
C LEU A 378 -10.25 -11.08 -24.08
N ILE A 379 -9.81 -9.81 -24.07
CA ILE A 379 -10.71 -8.64 -24.06
C ILE A 379 -11.56 -8.60 -25.33
N VAL A 380 -10.98 -8.90 -26.49
CA VAL A 380 -11.70 -8.94 -27.77
C VAL A 380 -12.75 -10.05 -27.78
N GLU A 381 -12.42 -11.26 -27.30
CA GLU A 381 -13.35 -12.39 -27.21
C GLU A 381 -14.53 -12.13 -26.27
N MET A 382 -14.37 -11.30 -25.22
CA MET A 382 -15.49 -10.90 -24.35
C MET A 382 -16.53 -10.04 -25.02
N GLY A 383 -16.27 -9.56 -26.25
CA GLY A 383 -17.20 -8.82 -27.09
C GLY A 383 -16.88 -7.33 -27.24
N TRP A 384 -17.60 -6.72 -28.21
CA TRP A 384 -17.33 -5.34 -28.64
C TRP A 384 -17.49 -4.30 -27.51
N LEU A 385 -18.44 -4.51 -26.58
CA LEU A 385 -18.67 -3.58 -25.47
C LEU A 385 -17.47 -3.51 -24.54
N ALA A 386 -16.90 -4.67 -24.17
CA ALA A 386 -15.72 -4.75 -23.32
C ALA A 386 -14.51 -4.10 -24.02
N THR A 387 -14.32 -4.36 -25.30
CA THR A 387 -13.24 -3.80 -26.10
C THR A 387 -13.37 -2.28 -26.24
N LEU A 388 -14.54 -1.79 -26.64
CA LEU A 388 -14.79 -0.36 -26.83
C LEU A 388 -14.59 0.43 -25.54
N LEU A 389 -15.21 -0.04 -24.43
CA LEU A 389 -15.10 0.64 -23.15
C LEU A 389 -13.67 0.55 -22.57
N SER A 390 -12.93 -0.51 -22.85
CA SER A 390 -11.50 -0.57 -22.49
C SER A 390 -10.67 0.47 -23.23
N VAL A 391 -10.87 0.64 -24.53
CA VAL A 391 -10.19 1.68 -25.32
C VAL A 391 -10.61 3.07 -24.85
N ALA A 392 -11.93 3.30 -24.69
CA ALA A 392 -12.47 4.57 -24.20
C ALA A 392 -11.91 4.92 -22.81
N PHE A 393 -11.74 3.92 -21.97
CA PHE A 393 -11.18 4.09 -20.64
C PHE A 393 -9.70 4.53 -20.66
N VAL A 394 -8.88 3.88 -21.47
CA VAL A 394 -7.46 4.29 -21.66
C VAL A 394 -7.40 5.71 -22.23
N ALA A 395 -8.23 5.99 -23.25
CA ALA A 395 -8.34 7.33 -23.83
C ALA A 395 -8.77 8.39 -22.80
N PHE A 396 -9.73 8.06 -21.92
CA PHE A 396 -10.14 8.94 -20.81
C PHE A 396 -8.97 9.21 -19.84
N GLY A 397 -8.21 8.20 -19.45
CA GLY A 397 -7.05 8.37 -18.56
C GLY A 397 -5.97 9.29 -19.19
N LEU A 398 -5.70 9.13 -20.49
CA LEU A 398 -4.78 9.98 -21.23
C LEU A 398 -5.32 11.41 -21.37
N LEU A 399 -6.61 11.57 -21.65
CA LEU A 399 -7.26 12.87 -21.75
C LEU A 399 -7.23 13.59 -20.42
N TRP A 400 -7.55 12.91 -19.33
CA TRP A 400 -7.48 13.47 -17.98
C TRP A 400 -6.07 13.94 -17.64
N TYR A 401 -5.06 13.13 -17.95
CA TYR A 401 -3.67 13.52 -17.77
C TYR A 401 -3.34 14.82 -18.51
N THR A 402 -3.73 14.93 -19.80
CA THR A 402 -3.41 16.12 -20.61
C THR A 402 -4.15 17.37 -20.16
N LEU A 403 -5.41 17.23 -19.68
CA LEU A 403 -6.25 18.36 -19.30
C LEU A 403 -6.04 18.83 -17.85
N TYR A 404 -5.63 17.94 -16.98
CA TYR A 404 -5.56 18.24 -15.54
C TYR A 404 -4.19 17.92 -14.92
N THR A 405 -3.72 16.68 -15.02
CA THR A 405 -2.58 16.20 -14.22
C THR A 405 -1.27 16.85 -14.64
N ARG A 406 -1.05 17.05 -15.94
CA ARG A 406 0.18 17.59 -16.51
C ARG A 406 0.61 18.93 -15.90
N ASP A 407 -0.37 19.79 -15.60
CA ASP A 407 -0.11 21.14 -15.09
C ASP A 407 0.05 21.21 -13.58
N HIS A 408 -0.29 20.11 -12.86
CA HIS A 408 -0.29 20.08 -11.40
C HIS A 408 0.83 19.21 -10.82
N VAL A 409 1.47 18.36 -11.61
CA VAL A 409 2.48 17.43 -11.13
C VAL A 409 3.55 17.22 -12.21
N ARG A 410 4.83 17.31 -11.81
CA ARG A 410 5.98 16.97 -12.66
C ARG A 410 6.72 15.80 -12.00
N ARG A 411 6.33 14.57 -12.30
CA ARG A 411 7.04 13.37 -11.87
C ARG A 411 7.44 12.54 -13.07
N GLU A 412 8.68 12.10 -13.09
CA GLU A 412 9.24 11.22 -14.10
C GLU A 412 9.29 9.79 -13.55
N GLY A 413 8.93 8.79 -14.34
CA GLY A 413 8.95 7.39 -13.92
C GLY A 413 10.30 6.73 -14.19
N ALA A 414 10.57 5.58 -13.59
CA ALA A 414 11.78 4.76 -13.82
C ALA A 414 12.04 4.43 -15.31
N ILE A 415 11.04 4.55 -16.17
CA ILE A 415 11.15 4.36 -17.61
C ILE A 415 12.18 5.30 -18.26
N TYR A 416 12.41 6.48 -17.69
CA TYR A 416 13.41 7.41 -18.21
C TYR A 416 14.83 6.87 -18.05
N HIS A 417 15.13 6.14 -16.98
CA HIS A 417 16.42 5.46 -16.84
C HIS A 417 16.62 4.34 -17.85
N VAL A 418 15.55 3.66 -18.29
CA VAL A 418 15.63 2.70 -19.39
C VAL A 418 16.05 3.42 -20.66
N PHE A 419 15.43 4.58 -20.97
CA PHE A 419 15.80 5.38 -22.13
C PHE A 419 17.17 6.02 -21.98
N GLU A 420 17.57 6.46 -20.81
CA GLU A 420 18.90 6.98 -20.52
C GLU A 420 19.98 5.92 -20.78
N ARG A 421 19.81 4.70 -20.29
CA ARG A 421 20.71 3.58 -20.57
C ARG A 421 20.79 3.24 -22.06
N LEU A 422 19.66 3.34 -22.77
CA LEU A 422 19.59 3.10 -24.21
C LEU A 422 20.21 4.27 -25.02
N GLY A 423 20.14 5.50 -24.51
CA GLY A 423 20.55 6.73 -25.20
C GLY A 423 21.84 7.37 -24.71
N GLN A 424 22.49 6.87 -23.64
CA GLN A 424 23.67 7.45 -22.96
C GLN A 424 23.47 8.93 -22.54
N GLN A 425 22.25 9.36 -22.31
CA GLN A 425 21.95 10.71 -21.81
C GLN A 425 21.69 10.66 -20.28
N ARG A 426 22.43 11.45 -19.53
CA ARG A 426 22.30 11.61 -18.09
C ARG A 426 21.18 12.57 -17.76
N ASN A 427 20.22 12.18 -16.96
CA ASN A 427 19.10 13.01 -16.54
C ASN A 427 19.17 13.18 -14.99
N GLU A 428 19.59 14.36 -14.52
CA GLU A 428 19.95 14.63 -13.11
C GLU A 428 18.73 14.76 -12.17
N GLY A 429 17.50 14.97 -12.70
CA GLY A 429 16.28 15.13 -11.90
C GLY A 429 15.68 13.84 -11.33
N LEU A 430 16.11 12.68 -11.82
CA LEU A 430 15.44 11.40 -11.53
C LEU A 430 15.82 10.78 -10.18
N GLU A 431 17.01 11.08 -9.65
CA GLU A 431 17.49 10.54 -8.38
C GLU A 431 16.63 11.02 -7.20
N GLY A 432 16.18 12.29 -7.22
CA GLY A 432 15.33 12.86 -6.16
C GLY A 432 13.94 12.23 -6.05
N GLU A 433 13.31 11.88 -7.18
CA GLU A 433 11.97 11.28 -7.18
C GLU A 433 11.98 9.78 -6.85
N LEU A 434 13.07 9.09 -7.19
CA LEU A 434 13.24 7.66 -6.89
C LEU A 434 13.55 7.38 -5.42
N LEU A 435 14.01 8.39 -4.67
CA LEU A 435 14.12 8.33 -3.22
C LEU A 435 12.79 7.97 -2.53
N GLN A 436 11.66 8.34 -3.15
CA GLN A 436 10.31 7.97 -2.66
C GLN A 436 9.91 6.51 -2.95
N ILE A 437 10.68 5.77 -3.78
CA ILE A 437 10.43 4.34 -4.09
C ILE A 437 11.05 3.43 -3.02
N LEU A 438 11.82 4.00 -2.08
CA LEU A 438 12.49 3.20 -1.07
C LEU A 438 11.49 2.43 -0.20
N LYS A 439 11.83 1.16 -0.04
CA LYS A 439 11.14 0.17 0.75
C LYS A 439 11.13 0.56 2.22
N GLU A 440 9.99 0.90 2.78
CA GLU A 440 9.80 0.89 4.23
C GLU A 440 9.78 -0.58 4.67
N LYS A 441 10.95 -1.11 4.96
CA LYS A 441 11.04 -2.41 5.64
C LYS A 441 10.68 -2.17 7.10
N GLY A 442 9.83 -3.00 7.65
CA GLY A 442 9.52 -2.99 9.09
C GLY A 442 10.80 -3.03 9.94
N VAL A 443 10.66 -2.76 11.23
CA VAL A 443 11.76 -2.73 12.21
C VAL A 443 12.66 -3.96 12.05
N ARG A 444 13.94 -3.73 11.80
CA ARG A 444 15.00 -4.75 11.68
C ARG A 444 15.87 -4.71 12.93
N ASP A 445 16.56 -5.81 13.23
CA ASP A 445 17.51 -5.92 14.35
C ASP A 445 18.65 -4.88 14.31
N ALA A 446 18.86 -4.18 13.17
CA ALA A 446 19.76 -3.05 13.02
C ALA A 446 19.31 -2.16 11.86
N ASP A 447 18.63 -1.05 12.14
CA ASP A 447 18.36 -0.03 11.11
C ASP A 447 19.60 0.86 10.93
N PRO A 448 20.14 0.94 9.69
CA PRO A 448 21.29 1.77 9.40
C PRO A 448 21.10 3.27 9.67
N PHE A 449 19.87 3.76 9.55
CA PHE A 449 19.54 5.17 9.81
C PHE A 449 19.59 5.49 11.29
N GLU A 450 19.08 4.60 12.14
CA GLU A 450 19.13 4.73 13.58
C GLU A 450 20.57 4.76 14.11
N GLN A 451 21.42 3.86 13.59
CA GLN A 451 22.85 3.84 13.92
C GLN A 451 23.53 5.12 13.45
N LEU A 452 23.16 5.62 12.27
CA LEU A 452 23.70 6.88 11.74
C LEU A 452 23.28 8.05 12.62
N MET A 453 22.01 8.15 13.00
CA MET A 453 21.49 9.20 13.90
C MET A 453 22.19 9.17 15.26
N ALA A 454 22.33 7.98 15.85
CA ALA A 454 23.03 7.82 17.13
C ALA A 454 24.50 8.33 17.08
N SER A 455 25.16 8.18 15.94
CA SER A 455 26.57 8.57 15.74
C SER A 455 26.78 9.94 15.09
N SER A 456 25.69 10.62 14.64
CA SER A 456 25.79 11.90 13.96
C SER A 456 26.28 13.01 14.89
N ALA A 457 27.14 13.88 14.39
CA ALA A 457 27.55 15.10 15.09
C ALA A 457 26.47 16.19 14.92
N VAL A 458 26.39 17.10 15.90
CA VAL A 458 25.43 18.21 15.85
C VAL A 458 26.20 19.54 15.95
N LEU A 459 25.87 20.45 15.06
CA LEU A 459 26.28 21.86 15.07
C LEU A 459 25.07 22.69 15.45
N ASP A 460 25.16 23.49 16.51
CA ASP A 460 24.02 24.29 17.01
C ASP A 460 24.41 25.76 17.13
N TYR A 461 23.71 26.64 16.42
CA TYR A 461 24.00 28.06 16.33
C TYR A 461 22.75 28.87 16.67
N GLN A 462 22.97 29.91 17.50
CA GLN A 462 21.89 30.87 17.86
C GLN A 462 21.76 31.99 16.83
N ASP A 463 22.88 32.46 16.30
CA ASP A 463 22.95 33.56 15.32
C ASP A 463 22.87 33.00 13.88
N ALA A 464 22.59 33.90 12.93
CA ALA A 464 22.63 33.56 11.51
C ALA A 464 24.05 33.16 11.08
N VAL A 465 24.16 32.13 10.22
CA VAL A 465 25.44 31.59 9.72
C VAL A 465 25.39 31.51 8.21
N ARG A 466 26.51 31.87 7.53
CA ARG A 466 26.60 31.71 6.09
C ARG A 466 26.74 30.24 5.72
N PHE A 467 26.11 29.88 4.62
CA PHE A 467 26.12 28.47 4.16
C PHE A 467 27.53 27.95 3.90
N SER A 468 28.42 28.78 3.28
CA SER A 468 29.82 28.44 3.08
C SER A 468 30.57 28.13 4.38
N GLU A 469 30.32 28.92 5.44
CA GLU A 469 30.93 28.68 6.76
C GLU A 469 30.41 27.38 7.39
N LEU A 470 29.11 27.07 7.17
CA LEU A 470 28.48 25.86 7.69
C LEU A 470 29.06 24.61 7.02
N VAL A 471 29.24 24.63 5.67
CA VAL A 471 29.90 23.57 4.90
C VAL A 471 31.32 23.33 5.40
N ASP A 472 32.11 24.38 5.58
CA ASP A 472 33.47 24.26 6.09
C ASP A 472 33.53 23.62 7.48
N ARG A 473 32.60 23.96 8.36
CA ARG A 473 32.55 23.38 9.70
C ARG A 473 32.09 21.94 9.69
N ALA A 474 31.06 21.63 8.91
CA ALA A 474 30.58 20.25 8.74
C ALA A 474 31.66 19.35 8.13
N SER A 475 32.40 19.86 7.14
CA SER A 475 33.54 19.16 6.51
C SER A 475 34.68 18.88 7.46
N ARG A 476 35.00 19.80 8.37
CA ARG A 476 36.02 19.55 9.44
C ARG A 476 35.58 18.45 10.40
N VAL A 477 34.30 18.44 10.81
CA VAL A 477 33.77 17.40 11.69
C VAL A 477 33.79 16.04 10.99
N LEU A 478 33.42 16.00 9.71
CA LEU A 478 33.48 14.78 8.90
C LEU A 478 34.91 14.32 8.65
N SER A 479 35.86 15.26 8.43
CA SER A 479 37.27 14.99 8.28
C SER A 479 37.86 14.28 9.51
N GLU A 480 37.56 14.73 10.72
CA GLU A 480 37.96 14.08 11.96
C GLU A 480 37.42 12.65 12.11
N GLN A 481 36.20 12.41 11.64
CA GLN A 481 35.57 11.08 11.72
C GLN A 481 36.01 10.10 10.64
N LEU A 482 36.33 10.61 9.44
CA LEU A 482 36.64 9.82 8.26
C LEU A 482 38.16 9.72 7.98
N GLY A 483 38.98 10.61 8.55
CA GLY A 483 40.40 10.69 8.28
C GLY A 483 40.74 11.25 6.89
N LEU A 484 39.81 12.04 6.30
CA LEU A 484 39.95 12.66 4.99
C LEU A 484 40.29 14.15 5.12
N ASP A 485 40.79 14.76 4.03
CA ASP A 485 41.07 16.18 3.99
C ASP A 485 39.80 17.02 4.02
N ALA A 486 39.73 18.03 4.91
CA ALA A 486 38.53 18.84 5.12
C ALA A 486 38.21 19.73 3.92
N ASP A 487 39.23 20.27 3.26
CA ASP A 487 39.05 21.15 2.11
C ASP A 487 38.55 20.37 0.90
N SER A 488 38.97 19.11 0.73
CA SER A 488 38.44 18.21 -0.30
C SER A 488 36.98 17.85 -0.05
N LEU A 489 36.58 17.65 1.19
CA LEU A 489 35.16 17.39 1.55
C LEU A 489 34.30 18.63 1.30
N ALA A 490 34.76 19.81 1.69
CA ALA A 490 34.06 21.06 1.45
C ALA A 490 33.89 21.33 -0.04
N GLN A 491 34.95 21.15 -0.83
CA GLN A 491 34.87 21.27 -2.29
C GLN A 491 33.91 20.26 -2.88
N GLY A 492 33.88 19.01 -2.42
CA GLY A 492 32.94 17.98 -2.86
C GLY A 492 31.50 18.37 -2.62
N PHE A 493 31.14 18.90 -1.44
CA PHE A 493 29.80 19.41 -1.17
C PHE A 493 29.41 20.60 -2.05
N PHE A 494 30.37 21.49 -2.36
CA PHE A 494 30.09 22.59 -3.30
C PHE A 494 30.00 22.16 -4.76
N GLU A 495 30.72 21.12 -5.19
CA GLU A 495 30.68 20.60 -6.56
C GLU A 495 29.42 19.75 -6.81
N ASP A 496 28.97 18.97 -5.81
CA ASP A 496 27.74 18.18 -5.89
C ASP A 496 26.50 19.11 -5.86
N SER A 497 26.60 20.23 -5.13
CA SER A 497 25.64 21.34 -5.16
C SER A 497 25.74 22.21 -6.45
N GLY A 498 26.41 21.76 -7.49
CA GLY A 498 26.84 22.52 -8.69
C GLY A 498 25.79 23.33 -9.46
N SER A 499 24.55 23.35 -9.02
CA SER A 499 23.43 24.18 -9.50
C SER A 499 22.64 24.87 -8.36
N GLY A 500 23.13 24.89 -7.12
CA GLY A 500 22.45 25.51 -5.98
C GLY A 500 22.11 24.49 -4.89
N LEU A 501 21.74 25.00 -3.71
CA LEU A 501 21.28 24.22 -2.56
C LEU A 501 20.18 23.23 -2.94
N THR A 502 20.22 22.02 -2.36
CA THR A 502 19.19 21.01 -2.53
C THR A 502 18.12 21.16 -1.42
N PRO A 503 17.07 21.99 -1.60
CA PRO A 503 16.00 22.10 -0.62
C PRO A 503 15.18 20.81 -0.61
N VAL A 504 15.03 20.20 0.56
CA VAL A 504 14.21 18.97 0.72
C VAL A 504 12.79 19.31 1.14
N SER A 505 12.63 20.36 1.96
CA SER A 505 11.35 20.87 2.45
C SER A 505 11.52 22.32 2.88
N GLN A 506 10.43 23.02 3.21
CA GLN A 506 10.48 24.40 3.71
C GLN A 506 11.42 24.50 4.94
N GLY A 507 12.41 25.38 4.86
CA GLY A 507 13.36 25.65 5.95
C GLY A 507 14.45 24.60 6.16
N VAL A 508 14.63 23.60 5.28
CA VAL A 508 15.58 22.50 5.42
C VAL A 508 16.40 22.27 4.16
N VAL A 509 17.71 22.08 4.32
CA VAL A 509 18.66 21.73 3.27
C VAL A 509 19.34 20.40 3.59
N LEU A 510 19.54 19.57 2.57
CA LEU A 510 20.23 18.29 2.66
C LEU A 510 21.32 18.20 1.59
N GLU A 511 22.57 18.26 2.03
CA GLU A 511 23.74 18.06 1.19
C GLU A 511 24.30 16.67 1.37
N HIS A 512 24.71 16.02 0.28
CA HIS A 512 25.22 14.66 0.33
C HIS A 512 26.42 14.45 -0.59
N LEU A 513 27.36 13.63 -0.13
CA LEU A 513 28.59 13.33 -0.85
C LEU A 513 28.83 11.82 -0.87
N ARG A 514 29.20 11.29 -2.03
CA ARG A 514 29.59 9.89 -2.20
C ARG A 514 31.10 9.80 -2.39
N LEU A 515 31.74 8.92 -1.60
CA LEU A 515 33.19 8.81 -1.49
C LEU A 515 33.65 7.35 -1.64
N ASP A 516 34.68 7.11 -2.44
CA ASP A 516 35.20 5.78 -2.77
C ASP A 516 35.77 4.97 -1.59
N SER A 517 36.28 5.63 -0.55
CA SER A 517 37.17 5.01 0.42
C SER A 517 36.80 5.29 1.88
N ILE A 518 35.51 5.36 2.22
CA ILE A 518 35.08 5.55 3.61
C ILE A 518 34.50 4.26 4.20
N PRO A 519 34.72 3.98 5.50
CA PRO A 519 34.34 2.74 6.14
C PRO A 519 32.82 2.61 6.39
N GLY A 520 32.06 3.68 6.24
CA GLY A 520 30.62 3.69 6.48
C GLY A 520 30.03 5.10 6.41
N HIS A 521 28.72 5.19 6.48
CA HIS A 521 27.99 6.45 6.42
C HIS A 521 28.31 7.33 7.65
N ARG A 522 28.49 8.64 7.44
CA ARG A 522 28.62 9.65 8.49
C ARG A 522 27.74 10.84 8.16
N MET A 523 27.21 11.48 9.21
CA MET A 523 26.33 12.64 9.03
C MET A 523 26.60 13.70 10.08
N VAL A 524 26.46 14.95 9.65
CA VAL A 524 26.43 16.12 10.53
C VAL A 524 25.07 16.76 10.41
N LEU A 525 24.44 17.02 11.55
CA LEU A 525 23.18 17.74 11.70
C LEU A 525 23.51 19.18 12.09
N ALA A 526 22.91 20.17 11.45
CA ALA A 526 23.10 21.56 11.81
C ALA A 526 21.76 22.25 12.09
N ARG A 527 21.63 22.90 13.24
CA ARG A 527 20.53 23.79 13.61
C ARG A 527 21.04 25.22 13.69
N VAL A 528 20.33 26.13 13.04
CA VAL A 528 20.66 27.54 13.02
C VAL A 528 19.40 28.34 13.33
N HIS A 529 19.25 28.81 14.58
CA HIS A 529 18.07 29.57 15.01
C HIS A 529 17.91 30.90 14.24
N GLY A 530 19.03 31.59 13.98
CA GLY A 530 19.06 32.85 13.24
C GLY A 530 18.86 32.71 11.73
N GLY A 531 18.83 31.47 11.21
CA GLY A 531 18.73 31.15 9.78
C GLY A 531 20.08 31.05 9.07
N ILE A 532 20.07 30.32 7.95
CA ILE A 532 21.25 30.10 7.10
C ILE A 532 21.20 31.09 5.94
N GLU A 533 22.23 31.95 5.83
CA GLU A 533 22.38 32.91 4.74
C GLU A 533 23.07 32.23 3.54
N ILE A 534 22.39 32.22 2.38
CA ILE A 534 22.92 31.63 1.15
C ILE A 534 23.92 32.63 0.53
N ASP A 535 25.20 32.27 0.53
CA ASP A 535 26.30 33.08 0.00
C ASP A 535 27.04 32.43 -1.18
N VAL A 536 26.52 31.28 -1.69
CA VAL A 536 27.12 30.49 -2.77
C VAL A 536 26.07 30.18 -3.82
N GLY A 537 26.32 30.67 -5.06
CA GLY A 537 25.46 30.44 -6.23
C GLY A 537 24.19 31.33 -6.28
N GLU A 538 23.73 31.70 -7.46
CA GLU A 538 22.35 32.20 -7.64
C GLU A 538 21.43 30.98 -7.60
N PRO A 539 20.41 30.94 -6.71
CA PRO A 539 19.46 29.84 -6.71
C PRO A 539 18.68 29.86 -8.03
N ASP A 540 18.74 28.77 -8.79
CA ASP A 540 17.97 28.58 -10.06
C ASP A 540 16.44 28.63 -9.81
N VAL A 541 16.01 28.51 -8.56
CA VAL A 541 14.63 28.71 -8.11
C VAL A 541 14.68 29.58 -6.86
N PRO A 542 14.13 30.78 -6.86
CA PRO A 542 13.98 31.55 -5.64
C PRO A 542 13.18 30.71 -4.63
N PRO A 543 13.59 30.69 -3.33
CA PRO A 543 12.80 30.00 -2.31
C PRO A 543 11.36 30.52 -2.40
N ALA A 544 10.44 29.63 -2.61
CA ALA A 544 9.01 29.94 -2.60
C ALA A 544 8.67 30.24 -1.15
N ASP A 545 8.36 31.49 -0.86
CA ASP A 545 8.09 32.07 0.43
C ASP A 545 9.33 32.45 1.28
N ASP A 546 9.23 33.62 1.96
CA ASP A 546 10.25 34.26 2.83
C ASP A 546 10.60 33.47 4.11
N GLU A 547 10.55 32.14 4.12
CA GLU A 547 10.86 31.32 5.29
C GLU A 547 12.38 31.07 5.39
N PRO A 548 13.01 31.35 6.55
CA PRO A 548 14.44 31.15 6.74
C PRO A 548 14.78 29.65 6.78
N ILE A 549 15.89 29.26 6.16
CA ILE A 549 16.44 27.91 6.30
C ILE A 549 17.06 27.79 7.69
N GLN A 550 16.61 26.83 8.51
CA GLN A 550 17.04 26.69 9.90
C GLN A 550 17.58 25.31 10.25
N ALA A 551 17.50 24.37 9.31
CA ALA A 551 18.10 23.04 9.43
C ALA A 551 18.93 22.68 8.20
N ALA A 552 20.12 22.10 8.42
CA ALA A 552 20.95 21.57 7.35
C ALA A 552 21.53 20.20 7.74
N PHE A 553 21.58 19.27 6.79
CA PHE A 553 22.10 17.93 6.95
C PHE A 553 23.21 17.69 5.95
N PHE A 554 24.37 17.18 6.42
CA PHE A 554 25.52 16.86 5.58
C PHE A 554 25.81 15.36 5.69
N LEU A 555 25.55 14.61 4.62
CA LEU A 555 25.69 13.15 4.57
C LEU A 555 26.89 12.75 3.72
N ALA A 556 27.85 12.02 4.28
CA ALA A 556 28.93 11.35 3.55
C ALA A 556 28.66 9.83 3.50
N SER A 557 28.70 9.24 2.32
CA SER A 557 28.35 7.83 2.09
C SER A 557 29.39 7.11 1.23
N PRO A 558 29.64 5.79 1.45
CA PRO A 558 30.49 4.99 0.59
C PRO A 558 29.88 4.87 -0.81
N GLU A 559 30.67 5.04 -1.88
CA GLU A 559 30.20 4.91 -3.26
C GLU A 559 29.61 3.51 -3.58
N PRO A 560 30.20 2.40 -3.10
CA PRO A 560 29.66 1.06 -3.36
C PRO A 560 28.28 0.77 -2.71
N ASP A 561 27.86 1.54 -1.70
CA ASP A 561 26.60 1.31 -0.95
C ASP A 561 25.50 2.30 -1.31
N SER A 562 25.23 2.45 -2.60
CA SER A 562 24.23 3.37 -3.14
C SER A 562 22.82 3.10 -2.59
N GLY A 563 22.45 1.82 -2.38
CA GLY A 563 21.14 1.45 -1.86
C GLY A 563 20.90 1.91 -0.42
N ARG A 564 21.92 1.86 0.42
CA ARG A 564 21.85 2.36 1.80
C ARG A 564 21.86 3.89 1.86
N HIS A 565 22.67 4.54 1.03
CA HIS A 565 22.68 5.99 0.86
C HIS A 565 21.29 6.53 0.54
N LEU A 566 20.66 6.02 -0.51
CA LEU A 566 19.32 6.44 -0.93
C LEU A 566 18.23 6.18 0.14
N ARG A 567 18.38 5.10 0.91
CA ARG A 567 17.46 4.81 2.01
C ARG A 567 17.56 5.85 3.13
N ILE A 568 18.77 6.23 3.50
CA ILE A 568 19.03 7.27 4.51
C ILE A 568 18.43 8.60 4.06
N LEU A 569 18.68 9.02 2.81
CA LEU A 569 18.10 10.25 2.26
C LEU A 569 16.57 10.24 2.28
N ALA A 570 15.95 9.10 1.93
CA ALA A 570 14.48 8.99 1.95
C ALA A 570 13.88 9.05 3.36
N GLN A 571 14.57 8.49 4.36
CA GLN A 571 14.13 8.59 5.75
C GLN A 571 14.25 10.03 6.27
N ILE A 572 15.33 10.73 5.93
CA ILE A 572 15.47 12.17 6.24
C ILE A 572 14.34 12.95 5.57
N ALA A 573 14.16 12.80 4.26
CA ALA A 573 13.14 13.52 3.51
C ALA A 573 11.72 13.23 4.06
N GLY A 574 11.41 11.97 4.39
CA GLY A 574 10.11 11.60 4.96
C GLY A 574 9.86 12.20 6.35
N ARG A 575 10.91 12.40 7.16
CA ARG A 575 10.79 13.02 8.49
C ARG A 575 10.66 14.55 8.39
N VAL A 576 11.42 15.15 7.50
CA VAL A 576 11.45 16.60 7.29
C VAL A 576 10.15 17.12 6.65
N ASP A 577 9.43 16.29 5.90
CA ASP A 577 8.15 16.62 5.26
C ASP A 577 6.96 16.67 6.26
N ASP A 578 7.18 16.35 7.53
CA ASP A 578 6.18 16.49 8.59
C ASP A 578 6.02 17.97 8.98
N GLU A 579 4.78 18.47 8.96
CA GLU A 579 4.45 19.87 9.31
C GLU A 579 4.95 20.29 10.72
N SER A 580 5.13 19.34 11.63
CA SER A 580 5.63 19.60 12.99
C SER A 580 7.16 19.62 13.10
N PHE A 581 7.87 19.13 12.08
CA PHE A 581 9.31 18.88 12.16
C PHE A 581 10.12 20.12 12.56
N LEU A 582 9.98 21.19 11.83
CA LEU A 582 10.79 22.41 12.05
C LEU A 582 10.53 23.03 13.43
N THR A 583 9.29 22.97 13.91
CA THR A 583 8.93 23.45 15.25
C THR A 583 9.63 22.58 16.32
N GLU A 584 9.54 21.25 16.20
CA GLU A 584 10.19 20.33 17.13
C GLU A 584 11.72 20.44 17.08
N TRP A 585 12.28 20.68 15.88
CA TRP A 585 13.70 20.86 15.65
C TRP A 585 14.25 22.11 16.37
N LEU A 586 13.53 23.22 16.30
CA LEU A 586 13.92 24.48 16.94
C LEU A 586 13.68 24.50 18.45
N GLU A 587 12.68 23.77 18.95
CA GLU A 587 12.36 23.68 20.36
C GLU A 587 13.22 22.66 21.13
N ALA A 588 14.01 21.82 20.45
CA ALA A 588 14.87 20.84 21.10
C ALA A 588 15.86 21.51 22.06
N GLU A 589 15.95 21.05 23.32
CA GLU A 589 16.75 21.67 24.37
C GLU A 589 18.25 21.34 24.24
N ASP A 590 18.60 20.18 23.65
CA ASP A 590 19.98 19.75 23.49
C ASP A 590 20.24 18.91 22.21
N ASN A 591 21.53 18.65 21.93
CA ASN A 591 21.97 17.89 20.76
C ASN A 591 21.44 16.47 20.71
N LEU A 592 20.99 15.91 21.82
CA LEU A 592 20.45 14.57 21.85
C LEU A 592 18.98 14.59 21.47
N GLU A 593 18.25 15.57 21.96
CA GLU A 593 16.85 15.76 21.59
C GLU A 593 16.71 16.08 20.09
N LEU A 594 17.69 16.79 19.49
CA LEU A 594 17.78 16.98 18.04
C LEU A 594 17.87 15.65 17.27
N ARG A 595 18.67 14.70 17.76
CA ARG A 595 18.74 13.37 17.15
C ARG A 595 17.43 12.58 17.38
N GLU A 596 16.81 12.73 18.55
CA GLU A 596 15.52 12.12 18.85
C GLU A 596 14.41 12.67 17.94
N VAL A 597 14.43 13.97 17.61
CA VAL A 597 13.49 14.58 16.65
C VAL A 597 13.56 13.90 15.28
N MET A 598 14.78 13.58 14.83
CA MET A 598 14.97 12.85 13.55
C MET A 598 14.43 11.42 13.58
N LEU A 599 14.38 10.79 14.76
CA LEU A 599 13.89 9.42 14.96
C LEU A 599 12.42 9.34 15.36
N ARG A 600 11.77 10.47 15.61
CA ARG A 600 10.35 10.51 16.01
C ARG A 600 9.46 10.00 14.89
N ASP A 601 8.87 8.86 15.16
CA ASP A 601 7.75 8.26 14.42
C ASP A 601 6.76 7.71 15.47
N GLU A 602 5.51 7.40 15.11
CA GLU A 602 4.55 6.65 15.97
C GLU A 602 5.12 5.32 16.49
N ARG A 603 6.33 4.97 16.08
CA ARG A 603 7.11 3.78 16.37
C ARG A 603 8.16 3.97 17.45
N MET A 604 8.22 5.14 18.11
CA MET A 604 9.24 5.43 19.12
C MET A 604 8.65 5.46 20.53
N LEU A 605 9.41 4.90 21.47
CA LEU A 605 9.17 4.99 22.91
C LEU A 605 10.45 5.43 23.61
N VAL A 606 10.35 6.45 24.45
CA VAL A 606 11.45 6.85 25.34
C VAL A 606 11.10 6.41 26.76
N VAL A 607 11.97 5.58 27.36
CA VAL A 607 11.83 5.06 28.72
C VAL A 607 12.96 5.61 29.57
N GLU A 608 12.64 6.36 30.62
CA GLU A 608 13.58 6.79 31.64
C GLU A 608 13.62 5.76 32.77
N VAL A 609 14.81 5.27 33.13
CA VAL A 609 15.00 4.27 34.17
C VAL A 609 15.02 4.98 35.53
N LEU A 610 13.83 5.08 36.13
CA LEU A 610 13.63 5.75 37.40
C LEU A 610 14.02 4.84 38.60
N PRO A 611 14.34 5.41 39.77
CA PRO A 611 14.66 4.62 40.99
C PRO A 611 13.45 3.84 41.50
N GLU A 612 12.23 4.28 41.22
CA GLU A 612 10.97 3.65 41.60
C GLU A 612 10.01 3.59 40.40
N GLY A 613 9.11 2.61 40.38
CA GLY A 613 8.13 2.40 39.29
C GLY A 613 8.47 1.23 38.37
N ALA A 614 7.69 1.02 37.31
CA ALA A 614 7.82 -0.13 36.43
C ALA A 614 9.15 -0.13 35.65
N SER A 615 9.72 1.05 35.35
CA SER A 615 11.01 1.17 34.66
C SER A 615 12.22 0.87 35.53
N SER A 616 12.07 0.84 36.87
CA SER A 616 13.16 0.53 37.81
C SER A 616 13.68 -0.91 37.63
N ALA A 617 12.86 -1.82 37.15
CA ALA A 617 13.22 -3.20 36.85
C ALA A 617 14.25 -3.32 35.70
N LEU A 618 14.45 -2.27 34.94
CA LEU A 618 15.44 -2.24 33.87
C LEU A 618 16.86 -1.98 34.35
N ALA A 619 17.04 -1.43 35.56
CA ALA A 619 18.34 -1.14 36.12
C ALA A 619 19.12 -2.42 36.44
N GLY A 620 20.31 -2.57 35.89
CA GLY A 620 21.21 -3.70 36.11
C GLY A 620 21.03 -4.90 35.17
N ILE A 621 20.04 -4.89 34.29
CA ILE A 621 19.90 -5.92 33.25
C ILE A 621 20.60 -5.50 31.97
N THR A 622 20.90 -6.48 31.10
CA THR A 622 21.43 -6.19 29.77
C THR A 622 20.31 -5.91 28.76
N ILE A 623 20.63 -5.26 27.64
CA ILE A 623 19.67 -5.04 26.55
C ILE A 623 19.08 -6.37 26.08
N ARG A 624 19.91 -7.42 25.99
CA ARG A 624 19.45 -8.79 25.66
C ARG A 624 18.37 -9.30 26.62
N ASP A 625 18.54 -9.05 27.92
CA ASP A 625 17.65 -9.56 28.98
C ASP A 625 16.38 -8.70 29.12
N MET A 626 16.30 -7.56 28.45
CA MET A 626 15.15 -6.64 28.51
C MET A 626 13.87 -7.25 27.92
N SER A 627 13.96 -8.42 27.23
CA SER A 627 12.82 -9.12 26.62
C SER A 627 11.99 -8.20 25.71
N LEU A 628 12.67 -7.46 24.84
CA LEU A 628 12.04 -6.65 23.81
C LEU A 628 11.29 -7.55 22.82
N PRO A 629 10.13 -7.14 22.30
CA PRO A 629 9.47 -7.83 21.18
C PRO A 629 10.40 -7.93 19.96
N GLU A 630 10.27 -9.00 19.16
CA GLU A 630 11.10 -9.27 17.99
C GLU A 630 11.11 -8.12 16.94
N SER A 631 10.09 -7.26 16.96
CA SER A 631 9.96 -6.12 16.06
C SER A 631 10.43 -4.80 16.69
N THR A 632 11.12 -4.84 17.83
CA THR A 632 11.60 -3.65 18.54
C THR A 632 13.11 -3.66 18.72
N LEU A 633 13.72 -2.47 18.77
CA LEU A 633 15.16 -2.25 18.93
C LEU A 633 15.40 -1.11 19.93
N ALA A 634 16.34 -1.28 20.84
CA ALA A 634 16.90 -0.17 21.61
C ALA A 634 17.89 0.59 20.72
N ALA A 635 17.49 1.76 20.23
CA ALA A 635 18.26 2.53 19.26
C ALA A 635 19.38 3.35 19.91
N MET A 636 19.13 3.92 21.11
CA MET A 636 20.14 4.70 21.85
C MET A 636 19.85 4.71 23.36
N ILE A 637 20.91 4.89 24.13
CA ILE A 637 20.84 5.10 25.57
C ILE A 637 21.49 6.44 25.91
N ARG A 638 20.79 7.28 26.66
CA ARG A 638 21.35 8.49 27.24
C ARG A 638 21.74 8.22 28.68
N ARG A 639 23.04 8.32 28.97
CA ARG A 639 23.62 8.12 30.31
C ARG A 639 24.38 9.35 30.75
N ARG A 640 23.90 10.06 31.76
CA ARG A 640 24.57 11.27 32.31
C ARG A 640 24.95 12.32 31.25
N GLY A 641 24.08 12.51 30.23
CA GLY A 641 24.30 13.42 29.12
C GLY A 641 25.22 12.90 28.01
N GLN A 642 25.74 11.68 28.10
CA GLN A 642 26.52 11.03 27.05
C GLN A 642 25.66 9.99 26.31
N LEU A 643 25.89 9.88 25.01
CA LEU A 643 25.28 8.87 24.18
C LEU A 643 26.03 7.54 24.30
N VAL A 644 25.30 6.47 24.61
CA VAL A 644 25.79 5.10 24.57
C VAL A 644 25.04 4.37 23.46
N VAL A 645 25.77 3.84 22.49
CA VAL A 645 25.17 2.96 21.47
C VAL A 645 24.92 1.61 22.12
N PRO A 646 23.67 1.16 22.20
CA PRO A 646 23.33 -0.09 22.86
C PRO A 646 23.79 -1.30 22.04
N HIS A 647 24.39 -2.27 22.74
CA HIS A 647 24.70 -3.59 22.24
C HIS A 647 24.03 -4.61 23.16
N ASP A 648 23.90 -5.83 22.73
CA ASP A 648 23.24 -6.91 23.47
C ASP A 648 23.73 -7.06 24.92
N ASP A 649 25.00 -6.82 25.17
CA ASP A 649 25.69 -6.91 26.47
C ASP A 649 25.73 -5.59 27.25
N THR A 650 25.17 -4.52 26.69
CA THR A 650 25.11 -3.22 27.36
C THR A 650 24.21 -3.29 28.57
N VAL A 651 24.77 -3.03 29.77
CA VAL A 651 24.04 -2.99 31.03
C VAL A 651 23.33 -1.64 31.17
N ILE A 652 22.06 -1.67 31.47
CA ILE A 652 21.22 -0.49 31.70
C ILE A 652 21.47 0.01 33.13
N GLU A 653 21.75 1.30 33.29
CA GLU A 653 21.95 1.92 34.61
C GLU A 653 20.75 2.76 35.02
N GLN A 654 20.62 2.98 36.32
CA GLN A 654 19.61 3.88 36.86
C GLN A 654 19.89 5.32 36.37
N GLY A 655 18.85 6.01 35.87
CA GLY A 655 18.94 7.33 35.26
C GLY A 655 19.26 7.29 33.77
N ASP A 656 19.38 6.09 33.18
CA ASP A 656 19.46 5.96 31.72
C ASP A 656 18.12 6.33 31.09
N ARG A 657 18.19 6.98 29.93
CA ARG A 657 17.04 7.24 29.08
C ARG A 657 17.22 6.42 27.78
N LEU A 658 16.38 5.41 27.63
CA LEU A 658 16.39 4.47 26.51
C LEU A 658 15.42 4.94 25.43
N THR A 659 15.88 5.03 24.20
CA THR A 659 15.02 5.21 23.02
C THR A 659 14.84 3.87 22.35
N ILE A 660 13.59 3.41 22.30
CA ILE A 660 13.19 2.12 21.74
C ILE A 660 12.33 2.40 20.50
N LEU A 661 12.67 1.74 19.41
CA LEU A 661 11.94 1.79 18.15
C LEU A 661 11.25 0.46 17.91
N GLY A 662 10.05 0.49 17.32
CA GLY A 662 9.29 -0.74 17.13
C GLY A 662 8.03 -0.56 16.30
N SER A 663 7.30 -1.64 16.06
CA SER A 663 5.98 -1.53 15.46
C SER A 663 5.06 -0.69 16.37
N PRO A 664 4.10 0.10 15.83
CA PRO A 664 3.18 0.91 16.65
C PRO A 664 2.49 0.09 17.73
N ARG A 665 2.21 -1.19 17.48
CA ARG A 665 1.56 -2.10 18.41
C ARG A 665 2.47 -2.48 19.56
N ASP A 666 3.72 -2.81 19.28
CA ASP A 666 4.69 -3.21 20.29
C ASP A 666 5.14 -2.02 21.14
N ILE A 667 5.22 -0.83 20.53
CA ILE A 667 5.50 0.43 21.24
C ILE A 667 4.36 0.77 22.22
N ILE A 668 3.10 0.55 21.84
CA ILE A 668 1.95 0.72 22.75
C ILE A 668 2.03 -0.28 23.90
N ASP A 669 2.35 -1.54 23.62
CA ASP A 669 2.47 -2.60 24.66
C ASP A 669 3.64 -2.32 25.61
N LEU A 670 4.78 -1.85 25.10
CA LEU A 670 5.94 -1.45 25.94
C LEU A 670 5.63 -0.20 26.76
N ARG A 671 4.89 0.76 26.21
CA ARG A 671 4.44 1.96 26.92
C ARG A 671 3.57 1.58 28.14
N HIS A 672 2.68 0.60 27.99
CA HIS A 672 1.88 0.06 29.10
C HIS A 672 2.74 -0.74 30.10
N ARG A 673 3.73 -1.51 29.61
CA ARG A 673 4.59 -2.34 30.47
C ARG A 673 5.46 -1.51 31.41
N TYR A 674 6.01 -0.41 30.91
CA TYR A 674 6.92 0.44 31.68
C TYR A 674 6.24 1.64 32.33
N ASP A 675 4.90 1.68 32.32
CA ASP A 675 4.06 2.75 32.94
C ASP A 675 4.55 4.15 32.53
N VAL A 676 4.94 4.29 31.27
CA VAL A 676 5.36 5.58 30.70
C VAL A 676 4.09 6.41 30.51
N HIS A 677 3.57 6.94 31.65
CA HIS A 677 2.51 7.93 31.60
C HIS A 677 3.02 9.18 30.89
N ALA A 678 2.10 9.92 30.29
CA ALA A 678 2.32 11.19 29.59
C ALA A 678 3.04 12.31 30.39
N THR A 679 3.63 11.99 31.53
CA THR A 679 4.43 12.89 32.40
C THR A 679 5.88 13.04 31.93
N THR A 680 6.40 12.16 31.10
CA THR A 680 7.70 12.31 30.39
C THR A 680 7.52 12.87 28.98
N VAL A 681 6.33 13.27 28.62
CA VAL A 681 6.06 14.01 27.38
C VAL A 681 6.60 15.41 27.54
N PRO A 682 7.39 15.94 26.61
CA PRO A 682 7.95 17.29 26.64
C PRO A 682 6.91 18.34 26.99
N ARG A 683 7.31 19.40 27.64
CA ARG A 683 6.43 20.48 28.19
C ARG A 683 5.42 21.06 27.19
N TRP A 684 5.69 20.99 25.90
CA TRP A 684 4.82 21.46 24.81
C TRP A 684 3.54 20.62 24.62
N TRP A 685 3.55 19.34 24.97
CA TRP A 685 2.34 18.48 24.89
C TRP A 685 1.35 18.77 26.03
N ARG A 686 1.77 19.35 27.15
CA ARG A 686 0.91 19.76 28.25
C ARG A 686 0.05 21.00 27.94
N GLY A 687 0.46 21.83 26.98
CA GLY A 687 -0.26 23.05 26.60
C GLY A 687 -1.61 22.80 25.90
N ARG A 688 -1.72 21.75 25.11
CA ARG A 688 -2.96 21.44 24.37
C ARG A 688 -4.08 20.82 25.20
N ARG A 689 -3.80 20.16 26.34
CA ARG A 689 -4.84 19.63 27.22
C ARG A 689 -5.50 20.71 28.13
N ARG A 690 -4.77 21.73 28.50
CA ARG A 690 -5.35 22.83 29.31
C ARG A 690 -6.34 23.70 28.55
N SER A 691 -6.23 23.79 27.22
CA SER A 691 -7.19 24.51 26.38
C SER A 691 -8.50 23.74 26.16
N ALA A 692 -8.49 22.41 26.29
CA ALA A 692 -9.68 21.57 26.17
C ALA A 692 -10.48 21.48 27.50
N GLU A 693 -9.81 21.47 28.65
CA GLU A 693 -10.47 21.41 29.96
C GLU A 693 -11.03 22.77 30.44
N VAL A 694 -10.45 23.88 29.99
CA VAL A 694 -11.00 25.24 30.31
C VAL A 694 -12.25 25.57 29.49
N GLY A 695 -12.56 24.82 28.42
CA GLY A 695 -13.77 24.95 27.61
C GLY A 695 -15.01 24.27 28.23
N GLU A 696 -14.85 23.24 29.08
CA GLU A 696 -15.98 22.51 29.68
C GLU A 696 -16.49 23.08 31.02
N VAL A 697 -15.66 23.82 31.77
CA VAL A 697 -16.05 24.33 33.11
C VAL A 697 -16.85 25.66 33.01
N ARG A 698 -16.98 26.28 31.83
CA ARG A 698 -17.76 27.53 31.67
C ARG A 698 -19.18 27.38 31.11
N ARG A 699 -19.68 26.13 30.93
CA ARG A 699 -21.07 25.90 30.49
C ARG A 699 -21.99 25.28 31.55
N GLY A 700 -21.61 25.28 32.82
CA GLY A 700 -22.38 24.71 33.91
C GLY A 700 -22.72 25.68 35.04
N ASN A 701 -23.06 26.96 34.77
CA ASN A 701 -23.78 27.78 35.73
C ASN A 701 -24.40 29.02 35.05
N SER A 702 -25.57 28.88 34.47
CA SER A 702 -26.66 29.86 34.46
C SER A 702 -27.90 29.17 33.85
N ARG A 703 -28.73 28.69 34.80
CA ARG A 703 -30.15 28.29 34.71
C ARG A 703 -30.53 27.18 33.74
#